data_5fb97d112c82e379c68a11c566e55cb8
#
_entry.id   5fb97d112c82e379c68a11c566e55cb8
#
_cell.length_a   1.000
_cell.length_b   1.000
_cell.length_c   1.000
_cell.angle_alpha   90.00
_cell.angle_beta   90.00
_cell.angle_gamma   90.00
#
_symmetry.space_group_name_H-M   'P 1'
#
loop_
_entity.id
_entity.type
_entity.pdbx_description
1 polymer ?
#
loop_
_entity_poly.entity_id
_entity_poly.type
_entity_poly.pdbx_seq_one_letter_code
_entity_poly.pdbx_strand_id
1 'polypeptide(L)'
;MSLPSSHPGRRTVLTAGAAAGITALPLLHGVATAADRTTATAPGPDPAARGTQAYRWRNVVIGGTGFITGVLFHPRVKGLAYARTDIGGAYRWDARKRSWTPLNDGLGWDDHNLLGVEAMAVDPHHPDRLYLAVGTYTQSWAGNGAVLRSEDRGVTWSRTDLPVKLGANEDGRGAGERLIVDPRDSDTLWLGSRHDGLWRSTDRGATWARADFPAQPSPTGQGVTFLVAAGRVLYASWADGGPTLRRTRDGVSWEEVPGLPGGAAARVPIRAAYDEAGHALYVTFADAPGPNGQSDGGVHRLDTATGVWTDVTPVRPGGTADDGSRDTFAYGGVAVDARRPGTVVVSTNNRWAQVDTVFRSTDGGRSWTSLKDTAVLDVSETPYLRWGEQRPKFGWWIQAVAVDPFDSRHIVHGTGATLYGTRDLVHWAPEIRGLEESSVRQLISPPAGRAHLISGLADIGVMYHDSLTASPSRGMADNPVFGTATGLAAAAGRPSYVVRTGWASGGNGAYSRDGGRTWRPFRSQPEIAATAPGPIAVSADGRVLLWSFVHWDGSTHATHRSTDNGDTWTQVPTFPKGATPVADPVHAGRFYAYDTASGTVYRSTDGGLTFTAGAEGLAFGDSQFRVAAAPGRGGDLWLSAKWNGLFRSTDGGLTFSKVTSCWASYSLGFGKAAAGADYPAVFQVGATEDITAVFRSDDEGASWTRINDDAHQWGWIGETITGDPRLHGRVYLGTNGRGIQYADPV
;
A
#
# COMPACT_ATOMS: atom_id res chain seq x y z
N MET A 1 4.70 -41.05 -29.40
CA MET A 1 3.58 -40.83 -28.45
C MET A 1 3.92 -39.65 -27.61
N SER A 2 3.41 -38.48 -27.99
CA SER A 2 3.67 -37.19 -27.37
C SER A 2 2.62 -36.95 -26.28
N LEU A 3 3.06 -36.70 -25.06
CA LEU A 3 2.19 -36.26 -23.96
C LEU A 3 1.90 -34.77 -24.10
N PRO A 4 0.68 -34.30 -23.91
CA PRO A 4 0.35 -32.87 -23.96
C PRO A 4 0.80 -32.17 -22.69
N SER A 5 1.56 -31.09 -22.85
CA SER A 5 1.93 -30.16 -21.81
C SER A 5 0.71 -29.30 -21.43
N SER A 6 -0.02 -29.66 -20.40
CA SER A 6 -1.01 -28.81 -19.79
C SER A 6 -0.34 -27.81 -18.84
N HIS A 7 -0.10 -26.60 -19.28
CA HIS A 7 0.19 -25.48 -18.39
C HIS A 7 -1.14 -24.99 -17.82
N PRO A 8 -1.34 -25.01 -16.50
CA PRO A 8 -2.51 -24.35 -15.90
C PRO A 8 -2.36 -22.84 -16.07
N GLY A 9 -3.39 -22.21 -16.62
CA GLY A 9 -3.39 -20.81 -16.97
C GLY A 9 -3.13 -19.91 -15.76
N ARG A 10 -2.19 -18.97 -15.93
CA ARG A 10 -1.74 -17.93 -15.00
C ARG A 10 -2.83 -16.95 -14.52
N ARG A 11 -4.10 -17.17 -14.86
CA ARG A 11 -5.23 -16.27 -14.55
C ARG A 11 -5.64 -16.24 -13.09
N THR A 12 -5.31 -17.25 -12.28
CA THR A 12 -5.85 -17.37 -10.91
C THR A 12 -4.96 -16.71 -9.84
N VAL A 13 -3.70 -16.43 -10.12
CA VAL A 13 -2.74 -15.97 -9.10
C VAL A 13 -2.77 -14.47 -8.87
N LEU A 14 -3.08 -13.67 -9.88
CA LEU A 14 -3.06 -12.21 -9.77
C LEU A 14 -4.43 -11.58 -9.50
N THR A 15 -5.53 -12.29 -9.76
CA THR A 15 -6.87 -11.83 -9.34
C THR A 15 -7.10 -11.94 -7.84
N ALA A 16 -6.36 -12.81 -7.13
CA ALA A 16 -6.44 -12.90 -5.66
C ALA A 16 -5.59 -11.85 -4.94
N GLY A 17 -4.51 -11.36 -5.54
CA GLY A 17 -3.63 -10.37 -4.93
C GLY A 17 -4.18 -8.94 -4.89
N ALA A 18 -5.07 -8.60 -5.80
CA ALA A 18 -5.58 -7.24 -5.93
C ALA A 18 -6.90 -6.99 -5.19
N ALA A 19 -7.57 -8.06 -4.73
CA ALA A 19 -8.77 -7.96 -3.91
C ALA A 19 -8.49 -7.92 -2.39
N ALA A 20 -7.24 -7.91 -1.98
CA ALA A 20 -6.87 -7.60 -0.59
C ALA A 20 -6.95 -6.09 -0.30
N GLY A 21 -7.97 -5.43 -0.82
CA GLY A 21 -8.57 -4.31 -0.12
C GLY A 21 -9.00 -4.87 1.23
N ILE A 22 -8.42 -4.37 2.30
CA ILE A 22 -8.80 -4.68 3.66
C ILE A 22 -10.30 -4.49 3.76
N THR A 23 -11.08 -5.57 3.66
CA THR A 23 -12.42 -5.56 4.22
C THR A 23 -12.23 -5.52 5.72
N ALA A 24 -12.10 -4.31 6.26
CA ALA A 24 -12.31 -4.11 7.68
C ALA A 24 -13.74 -4.56 7.96
N LEU A 25 -13.87 -5.61 8.75
CA LEU A 25 -15.13 -5.97 9.37
C LEU A 25 -15.72 -4.72 10.04
N PRO A 26 -17.04 -4.53 10.01
CA PRO A 26 -17.64 -3.35 10.59
C PRO A 26 -17.30 -3.27 12.09
N LEU A 27 -16.56 -2.23 12.44
CA LEU A 27 -16.36 -1.82 13.82
C LEU A 27 -17.70 -1.34 14.36
N LEU A 28 -18.30 -2.10 15.27
CA LEU A 28 -19.37 -1.58 16.11
C LEU A 28 -18.74 -0.51 17.03
N HIS A 29 -18.82 0.74 16.59
CA HIS A 29 -18.46 1.88 17.42
C HIS A 29 -19.60 2.15 18.39
N GLY A 30 -19.36 1.96 19.67
CA GLY A 30 -20.12 2.62 20.70
C GLY A 30 -19.89 4.13 20.57
N VAL A 31 -20.93 4.87 20.22
CA VAL A 31 -20.89 6.32 20.11
C VAL A 31 -20.71 6.92 21.51
N ALA A 32 -19.49 7.36 21.82
CA ALA A 32 -19.27 8.33 22.87
C ALA A 32 -19.55 9.72 22.28
N THR A 33 -20.62 10.36 22.73
CA THR A 33 -20.98 11.72 22.36
C THR A 33 -19.88 12.70 22.74
N ALA A 34 -19.36 13.40 21.72
CA ALA A 34 -18.44 14.51 21.91
C ALA A 34 -19.16 15.65 22.66
N ALA A 35 -18.68 15.97 23.85
CA ALA A 35 -19.03 17.18 24.54
C ALA A 35 -18.26 18.35 23.95
N ASP A 36 -18.98 19.42 23.72
CA ASP A 36 -18.54 20.76 23.28
C ASP A 36 -17.22 21.21 23.94
N ARG A 37 -16.21 21.50 23.12
CA ARG A 37 -14.99 22.21 23.55
C ARG A 37 -14.93 23.54 22.83
N THR A 38 -15.60 24.53 23.38
CA THR A 38 -15.27 25.95 23.18
C THR A 38 -14.39 26.37 24.34
N THR A 39 -13.17 26.78 24.08
CA THR A 39 -12.40 27.96 24.50
C THR A 39 -10.90 27.68 24.38
N ALA A 40 -10.26 28.35 23.44
CA ALA A 40 -8.81 28.40 23.35
C ALA A 40 -8.26 29.24 24.51
N THR A 41 -7.53 28.62 25.42
CA THR A 41 -6.59 29.28 26.31
C THR A 41 -5.18 29.12 25.76
N ALA A 42 -4.39 30.20 25.83
CA ALA A 42 -3.00 30.27 25.39
C ALA A 42 -2.15 29.14 25.96
N PRO A 43 -1.10 28.64 25.21
CA PRO A 43 -0.27 27.55 25.68
C PRO A 43 0.46 27.96 26.96
N GLY A 44 0.20 27.19 28.02
CA GLY A 44 1.03 27.19 29.22
C GLY A 44 2.40 26.55 28.90
N PRO A 45 3.41 26.75 29.76
CA PRO A 45 4.75 26.20 29.51
C PRO A 45 4.69 24.69 29.39
N ASP A 46 5.33 24.19 28.33
CA ASP A 46 5.54 22.81 27.95
C ASP A 46 5.85 21.92 29.17
N PRO A 47 5.01 20.90 29.52
CA PRO A 47 5.39 19.95 30.53
C PRO A 47 6.56 19.16 29.95
N ALA A 48 7.74 19.35 30.53
CA ALA A 48 8.99 18.71 30.17
C ALA A 48 8.76 17.25 29.76
N ALA A 49 9.06 16.95 28.50
CA ALA A 49 8.93 15.63 27.88
C ALA A 49 9.62 14.57 28.75
N ARG A 50 8.86 13.89 29.59
CA ARG A 50 9.35 12.74 30.34
C ARG A 50 9.47 11.59 29.36
N GLY A 51 10.73 11.24 29.01
CA GLY A 51 11.03 9.99 28.37
C GLY A 51 10.87 9.94 26.84
N THR A 52 11.23 10.97 26.10
CA THR A 52 11.54 10.88 24.67
C THR A 52 13.03 10.61 24.50
N GLN A 53 13.37 9.60 23.69
CA GLN A 53 14.75 9.36 23.27
C GLN A 53 14.87 9.67 21.77
N ALA A 54 15.88 10.42 21.38
CA ALA A 54 16.16 10.69 19.99
C ALA A 54 16.57 9.42 19.26
N TYR A 55 15.92 9.17 18.13
CA TYR A 55 16.18 8.07 17.23
C TYR A 55 16.39 8.58 15.82
N ARG A 56 17.24 7.88 15.07
CA ARG A 56 17.45 8.18 13.65
C ARG A 56 16.67 7.20 12.80
N TRP A 57 15.50 7.62 12.33
CA TRP A 57 14.61 6.84 11.48
C TRP A 57 15.03 6.83 10.01
N ARG A 58 14.83 5.71 9.33
CA ARG A 58 15.12 5.49 7.91
C ARG A 58 14.27 4.37 7.36
N ASN A 59 13.98 4.37 6.04
CA ASN A 59 13.41 3.20 5.39
C ASN A 59 14.45 2.08 5.26
N VAL A 60 14.01 0.84 5.43
CA VAL A 60 14.67 -0.34 4.86
C VAL A 60 14.41 -0.30 3.36
N VAL A 61 15.46 -0.26 2.55
CA VAL A 61 15.32 -0.08 1.11
C VAL A 61 14.89 -1.39 0.45
N ILE A 62 13.74 -1.34 -0.23
CA ILE A 62 13.28 -2.36 -1.19
C ILE A 62 13.24 -1.74 -2.59
N GLY A 63 12.79 -0.49 -2.70
CA GLY A 63 12.76 0.32 -3.90
C GLY A 63 11.42 0.25 -4.63
N GLY A 64 10.39 0.93 -4.13
CA GLY A 64 9.05 0.98 -4.68
C GLY A 64 8.05 0.11 -3.94
N THR A 65 7.58 -0.94 -4.60
CA THR A 65 6.74 -2.04 -4.07
C THR A 65 5.23 -1.79 -4.04
N GLY A 66 4.76 -0.58 -4.35
CA GLY A 66 3.34 -0.25 -4.37
C GLY A 66 2.87 0.48 -5.62
N PHE A 67 1.59 0.86 -5.62
CA PHE A 67 0.92 1.42 -6.78
C PHE A 67 1.12 2.93 -6.91
N ILE A 68 1.89 3.33 -7.92
CA ILE A 68 2.10 4.74 -8.28
C ILE A 68 0.90 5.21 -9.11
N THR A 69 -0.01 5.89 -8.47
CA THR A 69 -1.29 6.30 -9.07
C THR A 69 -1.23 7.63 -9.84
N GLY A 70 -0.19 8.44 -9.64
CA GLY A 70 0.01 9.68 -10.38
C GLY A 70 1.43 10.19 -10.34
N VAL A 71 1.88 10.84 -11.43
CA VAL A 71 3.16 11.56 -11.53
C VAL A 71 2.90 12.87 -12.23
N LEU A 72 3.38 13.97 -11.65
CA LEU A 72 3.29 15.32 -12.21
C LEU A 72 4.67 15.96 -12.29
N PHE A 73 5.09 16.40 -13.47
CA PHE A 73 6.18 17.34 -13.63
C PHE A 73 5.65 18.76 -13.50
N HIS A 74 6.38 19.64 -12.83
CA HIS A 74 6.03 21.05 -12.79
C HIS A 74 6.25 21.67 -14.20
N PRO A 75 5.24 22.34 -14.81
CA PRO A 75 5.32 22.73 -16.21
C PRO A 75 6.38 23.82 -16.49
N ARG A 76 6.80 24.58 -15.49
CA ARG A 76 7.73 25.72 -15.64
C ARG A 76 9.03 25.59 -14.85
N VAL A 77 9.20 24.56 -14.01
CA VAL A 77 10.42 24.37 -13.21
C VAL A 77 11.05 23.03 -13.53
N LYS A 78 12.16 23.08 -14.26
CA LYS A 78 12.90 21.88 -14.64
C LYS A 78 13.37 21.09 -13.41
N GLY A 79 13.13 19.78 -13.42
CA GLY A 79 13.55 18.86 -12.37
C GLY A 79 12.69 18.87 -11.11
N LEU A 80 11.59 19.64 -11.08
CA LEU A 80 10.58 19.57 -10.05
C LEU A 80 9.46 18.62 -10.48
N ALA A 81 9.28 17.53 -9.74
CA ALA A 81 8.22 16.55 -9.97
C ALA A 81 7.68 16.02 -8.67
N TYR A 82 6.46 15.49 -8.73
CA TYR A 82 5.75 14.87 -7.62
C TYR A 82 5.15 13.54 -8.07
N ALA A 83 5.08 12.59 -7.14
CA ALA A 83 4.38 11.33 -7.32
C ALA A 83 3.39 11.13 -6.17
N ARG A 84 2.27 10.45 -6.45
CA ARG A 84 1.28 10.03 -5.47
C ARG A 84 1.04 8.54 -5.53
N THR A 85 0.70 7.97 -4.39
CA THR A 85 0.37 6.55 -4.22
C THR A 85 -1.00 6.40 -3.58
N ASP A 86 -1.53 5.19 -3.61
CA ASP A 86 -2.87 4.90 -3.08
C ASP A 86 -2.90 4.78 -1.55
N ILE A 87 -1.80 4.38 -0.89
CA ILE A 87 -1.72 4.21 0.58
C ILE A 87 -0.47 4.80 1.24
N GLY A 88 0.52 5.23 0.46
CA GLY A 88 1.86 5.62 0.95
C GLY A 88 2.16 7.12 0.89
N GLY A 89 1.17 7.96 0.65
CA GLY A 89 1.33 9.41 0.58
C GLY A 89 1.83 9.93 -0.76
N ALA A 90 2.38 11.13 -0.72
CA ALA A 90 2.99 11.82 -1.85
C ALA A 90 4.50 11.97 -1.66
N TYR A 91 5.18 12.15 -2.78
CA TYR A 91 6.64 12.27 -2.83
C TYR A 91 7.05 13.41 -3.75
N ARG A 92 8.15 14.09 -3.41
CA ARG A 92 8.80 15.10 -4.25
C ARG A 92 10.14 14.59 -4.76
N TRP A 93 10.39 14.76 -6.05
CA TRP A 93 11.66 14.44 -6.68
C TRP A 93 12.75 15.48 -6.32
N ASP A 94 13.88 14.99 -5.83
CA ASP A 94 15.12 15.75 -5.68
C ASP A 94 16.04 15.45 -6.88
N ALA A 95 16.09 16.36 -7.83
CA ALA A 95 16.85 16.17 -9.06
C ALA A 95 18.38 16.08 -8.82
N ARG A 96 18.89 16.65 -7.73
CA ARG A 96 20.33 16.62 -7.39
C ARG A 96 20.71 15.25 -6.82
N LYS A 97 19.87 14.69 -5.96
CA LYS A 97 20.08 13.38 -5.33
C LYS A 97 19.57 12.24 -6.20
N ARG A 98 18.77 12.55 -7.22
CA ARG A 98 18.00 11.59 -8.03
C ARG A 98 17.22 10.62 -7.13
N SER A 99 16.45 11.17 -6.24
CA SER A 99 15.65 10.42 -5.27
C SER A 99 14.36 11.15 -4.91
N TRP A 100 13.39 10.39 -4.49
CA TRP A 100 12.12 10.87 -3.95
C TRP A 100 12.26 11.18 -2.46
N THR A 101 11.60 12.23 -2.01
CA THR A 101 11.44 12.60 -0.60
C THR A 101 9.98 12.43 -0.23
N PRO A 102 9.64 11.63 0.78
CA PRO A 102 8.26 11.50 1.25
C PRO A 102 7.79 12.81 1.88
N LEU A 103 6.50 13.11 1.74
CA LEU A 103 5.92 14.39 2.14
C LEU A 103 4.90 14.26 3.29
N ASN A 104 4.45 13.04 3.60
CA ASN A 104 3.33 12.80 4.51
C ASN A 104 3.72 11.99 5.76
N ASP A 105 5.02 11.78 6.04
CA ASP A 105 5.50 10.97 7.17
C ASP A 105 5.10 11.54 8.55
N GLY A 106 4.78 12.84 8.64
CA GLY A 106 4.28 13.49 9.85
C GLY A 106 2.78 13.30 10.14
N LEU A 107 2.00 12.65 9.27
CA LEU A 107 0.62 12.30 9.57
C LEU A 107 0.58 11.27 10.71
N GLY A 108 -0.14 11.58 11.77
CA GLY A 108 -0.22 10.77 12.99
C GLY A 108 -1.23 9.62 12.90
N TRP A 109 -1.34 8.88 14.00
CA TRP A 109 -2.24 7.74 14.13
C TRP A 109 -3.69 8.07 13.77
N ASP A 110 -4.20 9.21 14.25
CA ASP A 110 -5.58 9.63 14.01
C ASP A 110 -5.84 10.03 12.56
N ASP A 111 -4.76 10.31 11.81
CA ASP A 111 -4.79 10.73 10.42
C ASP A 111 -4.51 9.57 9.44
N HIS A 112 -4.52 8.31 9.88
CA HIS A 112 -4.18 7.16 9.05
C HIS A 112 -4.97 7.08 7.74
N ASN A 113 -6.25 7.52 7.73
CA ASN A 113 -7.06 7.57 6.51
C ASN A 113 -6.60 8.64 5.52
N LEU A 114 -5.73 9.58 5.91
CA LEU A 114 -5.22 10.65 5.04
C LEU A 114 -3.90 10.30 4.34
N LEU A 115 -3.39 9.07 4.51
CA LEU A 115 -2.19 8.62 3.80
C LEU A 115 -2.43 8.37 2.31
N GLY A 116 -3.63 7.95 1.92
CA GLY A 116 -3.99 7.80 0.52
C GLY A 116 -4.17 9.15 -0.17
N VAL A 117 -3.52 9.34 -1.33
CA VAL A 117 -3.60 10.58 -2.11
C VAL A 117 -4.48 10.36 -3.34
N GLU A 118 -5.73 10.82 -3.29
CA GLU A 118 -6.70 10.70 -4.37
C GLU A 118 -6.29 11.55 -5.59
N ALA A 119 -5.80 12.76 -5.35
CA ALA A 119 -5.34 13.66 -6.41
C ALA A 119 -4.32 14.67 -5.89
N MET A 120 -3.52 15.22 -6.79
CA MET A 120 -2.57 16.29 -6.49
C MET A 120 -2.59 17.38 -7.57
N ALA A 121 -2.28 18.61 -7.18
CA ALA A 121 -2.14 19.73 -8.09
C ALA A 121 -0.94 20.60 -7.73
N VAL A 122 -0.22 21.07 -8.76
CA VAL A 122 0.81 22.09 -8.65
C VAL A 122 0.30 23.41 -9.21
N ASP A 123 0.68 24.53 -8.62
CA ASP A 123 0.38 25.84 -9.20
C ASP A 123 1.41 26.16 -10.30
N PRO A 124 1.00 26.27 -11.57
CA PRO A 124 1.95 26.52 -12.67
C PRO A 124 2.64 27.89 -12.58
N HIS A 125 2.14 28.82 -11.78
CA HIS A 125 2.68 30.17 -11.63
C HIS A 125 3.49 30.34 -10.34
N HIS A 126 3.18 29.54 -9.31
CA HIS A 126 3.81 29.58 -7.98
C HIS A 126 4.38 28.20 -7.65
N PRO A 127 5.63 27.92 -8.04
CA PRO A 127 6.19 26.56 -8.00
C PRO A 127 6.40 26.00 -6.58
N ASP A 128 6.25 26.80 -5.57
CA ASP A 128 6.32 26.38 -4.17
C ASP A 128 4.97 25.86 -3.65
N ARG A 129 3.87 26.11 -4.38
CA ARG A 129 2.53 25.67 -4.02
C ARG A 129 2.25 24.25 -4.50
N LEU A 130 1.86 23.41 -3.57
CA LEU A 130 1.43 22.04 -3.79
C LEU A 130 0.14 21.77 -3.03
N TYR A 131 -0.79 21.08 -3.65
CA TYR A 131 -2.07 20.70 -3.07
C TYR A 131 -2.26 19.19 -3.20
N LEU A 132 -2.68 18.54 -2.11
CA LEU A 132 -3.01 17.12 -2.07
C LEU A 132 -4.45 16.95 -1.57
N ALA A 133 -5.27 16.27 -2.32
CA ALA A 133 -6.57 15.77 -1.86
C ALA A 133 -6.35 14.38 -1.28
N VAL A 134 -6.51 14.23 0.03
CA VAL A 134 -6.13 13.05 0.80
C VAL A 134 -7.33 12.38 1.45
N GLY A 135 -7.38 11.06 1.38
CA GLY A 135 -8.42 10.20 1.94
C GLY A 135 -8.37 8.83 1.26
N THR A 136 -8.20 7.76 2.04
CA THR A 136 -7.90 6.42 1.52
C THR A 136 -9.16 5.64 1.18
N TYR A 137 -10.23 5.77 1.98
CA TYR A 137 -11.46 4.97 1.86
C TYR A 137 -12.73 5.79 2.01
N THR A 138 -13.81 5.35 1.31
CA THR A 138 -15.16 5.95 1.37
C THR A 138 -16.14 5.16 2.23
N GLN A 139 -15.77 3.97 2.76
CA GLN A 139 -16.61 3.13 3.58
C GLN A 139 -17.12 3.86 4.83
N SER A 140 -18.17 3.34 5.47
CA SER A 140 -18.84 3.97 6.61
C SER A 140 -17.93 4.24 7.80
N TRP A 141 -16.94 3.37 8.02
CA TRP A 141 -15.95 3.48 9.10
C TRP A 141 -14.85 4.51 8.83
N ALA A 142 -14.61 4.88 7.57
CA ALA A 142 -13.56 5.84 7.20
C ALA A 142 -14.00 7.28 7.50
N GLY A 143 -13.04 8.09 7.94
CA GLY A 143 -13.23 9.53 8.12
C GLY A 143 -13.38 10.26 6.77
N ASN A 144 -13.79 11.51 6.83
CA ASN A 144 -13.79 12.38 5.66
C ASN A 144 -12.37 12.65 5.16
N GLY A 145 -12.26 13.05 3.89
CA GLY A 145 -11.01 13.49 3.29
C GLY A 145 -10.62 14.90 3.70
N ALA A 146 -9.44 15.31 3.30
CA ALA A 146 -8.93 16.66 3.52
C ALA A 146 -8.15 17.17 2.29
N VAL A 147 -7.93 18.46 2.20
CA VAL A 147 -6.94 19.06 1.32
C VAL A 147 -5.76 19.54 2.16
N LEU A 148 -4.59 19.01 1.87
CA LEU A 148 -3.32 19.48 2.40
C LEU A 148 -2.74 20.51 1.44
N ARG A 149 -2.33 21.67 1.97
CA ARG A 149 -1.81 22.81 1.21
C ARG A 149 -0.41 23.14 1.69
N SER A 150 0.53 23.26 0.78
CA SER A 150 1.91 23.66 1.05
C SER A 150 2.27 24.89 0.22
N GLU A 151 3.01 25.82 0.81
CA GLU A 151 3.61 26.99 0.16
C GLU A 151 5.15 26.84 0.06
N ASP A 152 5.70 25.65 0.35
CA ASP A 152 7.13 25.36 0.41
C ASP A 152 7.50 23.99 -0.18
N ARG A 153 6.74 23.55 -1.21
CA ARG A 153 6.95 22.28 -1.94
C ARG A 153 6.74 21.02 -1.06
N GLY A 154 5.85 21.09 -0.10
CA GLY A 154 5.51 19.98 0.77
C GLY A 154 6.46 19.77 1.96
N VAL A 155 7.19 20.80 2.37
CA VAL A 155 7.97 20.76 3.62
C VAL A 155 7.07 20.97 4.82
N THR A 156 6.15 21.96 4.73
CA THR A 156 5.12 22.21 5.74
C THR A 156 3.73 22.21 5.11
N TRP A 157 2.73 21.92 5.94
CA TRP A 157 1.36 21.74 5.49
C TRP A 157 0.36 22.51 6.34
N SER A 158 -0.62 23.12 5.67
CA SER A 158 -1.89 23.54 6.27
C SER A 158 -2.97 22.55 5.80
N ARG A 159 -3.88 22.18 6.69
CA ARG A 159 -4.96 21.23 6.43
C ARG A 159 -6.33 21.91 6.38
N THR A 160 -7.17 21.49 5.46
CA THR A 160 -8.60 21.82 5.41
C THR A 160 -9.40 20.54 5.29
N ASP A 161 -10.20 20.22 6.31
CA ASP A 161 -11.07 19.06 6.29
C ASP A 161 -12.23 19.28 5.31
N LEU A 162 -12.56 18.25 4.54
CA LEU A 162 -13.65 18.27 3.59
C LEU A 162 -14.91 17.64 4.22
N PRO A 163 -16.11 18.04 3.82
CA PRO A 163 -17.34 17.37 4.26
C PRO A 163 -17.64 16.09 3.48
N VAL A 164 -16.69 15.61 2.67
CA VAL A 164 -16.82 14.44 1.79
C VAL A 164 -15.67 13.46 1.99
N LYS A 165 -15.92 12.19 1.69
CA LYS A 165 -14.91 11.13 1.70
C LYS A 165 -14.17 11.07 0.36
N LEU A 166 -12.90 10.66 0.42
CA LEU A 166 -12.06 10.41 -0.74
C LEU A 166 -11.59 8.94 -0.70
N GLY A 167 -11.32 8.34 -1.87
CA GLY A 167 -11.10 6.90 -2.02
C GLY A 167 -9.82 6.56 -2.77
N ALA A 168 -8.67 7.07 -2.30
CA ALA A 168 -7.39 6.88 -2.96
C ALA A 168 -6.96 5.41 -3.12
N ASN A 169 -7.50 4.49 -2.30
CA ASN A 169 -7.25 3.04 -2.42
C ASN A 169 -8.50 2.25 -2.85
N GLU A 170 -9.39 2.87 -3.59
CA GLU A 170 -10.58 2.23 -4.11
C GLU A 170 -10.55 2.10 -5.64
N ASP A 171 -11.52 1.40 -6.20
CA ASP A 171 -11.66 1.31 -7.66
C ASP A 171 -11.78 2.70 -8.27
N GLY A 172 -11.04 2.94 -9.37
CA GLY A 172 -10.91 4.26 -9.97
C GLY A 172 -9.81 5.15 -9.38
N ARG A 173 -8.97 4.63 -8.46
CA ARG A 173 -7.84 5.38 -7.86
C ARG A 173 -6.75 5.81 -8.85
N GLY A 174 -6.67 5.14 -9.99
CA GLY A 174 -5.77 5.52 -11.06
C GLY A 174 -6.31 6.59 -12.00
N ALA A 175 -7.59 6.95 -11.90
CA ALA A 175 -8.17 8.06 -12.66
C ALA A 175 -7.64 9.41 -12.14
N GLY A 176 -7.64 10.44 -12.99
CA GLY A 176 -7.26 11.75 -12.50
C GLY A 176 -6.50 12.63 -13.51
N GLU A 177 -6.04 13.81 -13.09
CA GLU A 177 -6.13 14.28 -11.68
C GLU A 177 -7.51 14.87 -11.39
N ARG A 178 -8.03 14.63 -10.19
CA ARG A 178 -9.34 15.16 -9.73
C ARG A 178 -9.21 16.54 -9.06
N LEU A 179 -7.99 17.03 -8.87
CA LEU A 179 -7.67 18.32 -8.28
C LEU A 179 -6.88 19.16 -9.29
N ILE A 180 -7.25 20.44 -9.46
CA ILE A 180 -6.53 21.35 -10.34
C ILE A 180 -6.58 22.76 -9.80
N VAL A 181 -5.49 23.54 -10.03
CA VAL A 181 -5.49 25.00 -9.91
C VAL A 181 -6.18 25.57 -11.15
N ASP A 182 -7.10 26.51 -10.97
CA ASP A 182 -7.83 27.14 -12.08
C ASP A 182 -6.83 27.84 -13.04
N PRO A 183 -6.90 27.60 -14.34
CA PRO A 183 -5.96 28.21 -15.29
C PRO A 183 -6.09 29.72 -15.42
N ARG A 184 -7.15 30.29 -14.87
CA ARG A 184 -7.44 31.74 -14.93
C ARG A 184 -7.00 32.49 -13.66
N ASP A 185 -6.94 31.77 -12.52
CA ASP A 185 -6.71 32.36 -11.20
C ASP A 185 -6.06 31.33 -10.26
N SER A 186 -4.83 31.59 -9.83
CA SER A 186 -4.06 30.72 -8.95
C SER A 186 -4.62 30.62 -7.51
N ASP A 187 -5.53 31.50 -7.12
CA ASP A 187 -6.19 31.39 -5.82
C ASP A 187 -7.44 30.50 -5.86
N THR A 188 -7.89 30.13 -7.07
CA THR A 188 -9.03 29.26 -7.28
C THR A 188 -8.57 27.82 -7.56
N LEU A 189 -9.18 26.85 -6.85
CA LEU A 189 -8.99 25.42 -7.05
C LEU A 189 -10.33 24.72 -7.29
N TRP A 190 -10.22 23.60 -8.00
CA TRP A 190 -11.35 22.71 -8.27
C TRP A 190 -11.01 21.28 -7.84
N LEU A 191 -11.94 20.61 -7.15
CA LEU A 191 -11.83 19.24 -6.71
C LEU A 191 -13.04 18.44 -7.15
N GLY A 192 -12.82 17.41 -7.94
CA GLY A 192 -13.81 16.41 -8.30
C GLY A 192 -13.96 15.35 -7.20
N SER A 193 -15.18 15.17 -6.70
CA SER A 193 -15.47 14.10 -5.74
C SER A 193 -16.05 12.86 -6.42
N ARG A 194 -16.03 11.75 -5.70
CA ARG A 194 -16.60 10.47 -6.16
C ARG A 194 -18.11 10.46 -6.09
N HIS A 195 -18.71 11.06 -5.05
CA HIS A 195 -20.15 10.96 -4.80
C HIS A 195 -20.86 12.31 -4.82
N ASP A 196 -20.13 13.41 -4.56
CA ASP A 196 -20.72 14.70 -4.19
C ASP A 196 -20.48 15.79 -5.24
N GLY A 197 -20.15 15.42 -6.49
CA GLY A 197 -19.97 16.33 -7.61
C GLY A 197 -18.65 17.11 -7.56
N LEU A 198 -18.71 18.39 -7.94
CA LEU A 198 -17.56 19.26 -8.07
C LEU A 198 -17.51 20.28 -6.92
N TRP A 199 -16.33 20.48 -6.36
CA TRP A 199 -16.05 21.44 -5.29
C TRP A 199 -15.11 22.54 -5.77
N ARG A 200 -15.31 23.73 -5.27
CA ARG A 200 -14.51 24.92 -5.59
C ARG A 200 -14.03 25.62 -4.34
N SER A 201 -12.78 26.05 -4.37
CA SER A 201 -12.17 27.01 -3.44
C SER A 201 -11.80 28.28 -4.21
N THR A 202 -11.88 29.44 -3.59
CA THR A 202 -11.42 30.75 -4.13
C THR A 202 -10.39 31.41 -3.23
N ASP A 203 -9.84 30.68 -2.28
CA ASP A 203 -8.90 31.15 -1.26
C ASP A 203 -7.72 30.17 -1.06
N ARG A 204 -7.26 29.58 -2.17
CA ARG A 204 -6.14 28.62 -2.18
C ARG A 204 -6.42 27.36 -1.37
N GLY A 205 -7.68 26.91 -1.34
CA GLY A 205 -8.08 25.69 -0.65
C GLY A 205 -8.29 25.86 0.86
N ALA A 206 -8.36 27.11 1.38
CA ALA A 206 -8.63 27.35 2.78
C ALA A 206 -10.09 27.06 3.13
N THR A 207 -11.00 27.32 2.20
CA THR A 207 -12.41 26.94 2.30
C THR A 207 -12.90 26.32 0.99
N TRP A 208 -13.91 25.46 1.09
CA TRP A 208 -14.47 24.73 -0.05
C TRP A 208 -15.99 24.82 -0.05
N ALA A 209 -16.56 25.09 -1.22
CA ALA A 209 -17.99 25.06 -1.46
C ALA A 209 -18.31 24.16 -2.64
N ARG A 210 -19.47 23.51 -2.59
CA ARG A 210 -19.97 22.72 -3.72
C ARG A 210 -20.27 23.66 -4.89
N ALA A 211 -19.74 23.35 -6.06
CA ALA A 211 -20.01 24.10 -7.28
C ALA A 211 -21.39 23.72 -7.86
N ASP A 212 -22.01 24.65 -8.57
CA ASP A 212 -23.20 24.34 -9.38
C ASP A 212 -22.77 23.60 -10.66
N PHE A 213 -22.49 22.32 -10.48
CA PHE A 213 -22.09 21.41 -11.55
C PHE A 213 -23.26 20.45 -11.82
N PRO A 214 -23.75 20.36 -13.07
CA PRO A 214 -24.93 19.56 -13.39
C PRO A 214 -24.62 18.06 -13.38
N ALA A 215 -24.43 17.51 -12.19
CA ALA A 215 -24.19 16.12 -11.93
C ALA A 215 -25.35 15.49 -11.16
N GLN A 216 -25.72 14.29 -11.53
CA GLN A 216 -26.62 13.45 -10.75
C GLN A 216 -25.82 12.75 -9.62
N PRO A 217 -26.48 12.21 -8.58
CA PRO A 217 -25.79 11.34 -7.64
C PRO A 217 -25.02 10.23 -8.37
N SER A 218 -23.80 9.92 -7.90
CA SER A 218 -22.93 8.93 -8.52
C SER A 218 -23.21 7.52 -7.97
N PRO A 219 -24.05 6.70 -8.61
CA PRO A 219 -24.39 5.37 -8.10
C PRO A 219 -23.21 4.40 -8.20
N THR A 220 -22.25 4.64 -9.11
CA THR A 220 -21.04 3.80 -9.25
C THR A 220 -19.91 4.27 -8.35
N GLY A 221 -20.04 5.44 -7.71
CA GLY A 221 -19.00 6.02 -6.89
C GLY A 221 -17.77 6.51 -7.66
N GLN A 222 -17.91 6.85 -8.94
CA GLN A 222 -16.80 7.37 -9.75
C GLN A 222 -16.86 8.87 -9.96
N GLY A 223 -18.05 9.44 -10.10
CA GLY A 223 -18.30 10.88 -10.16
C GLY A 223 -17.41 11.63 -11.15
N VAL A 224 -16.71 12.66 -10.68
CA VAL A 224 -15.73 13.41 -11.46
C VAL A 224 -14.40 12.67 -11.45
N THR A 225 -14.00 12.05 -12.56
CA THR A 225 -12.77 11.25 -12.63
C THR A 225 -11.53 12.07 -12.97
N PHE A 226 -11.67 13.16 -13.71
CA PHE A 226 -10.56 14.10 -13.96
C PHE A 226 -11.02 15.54 -14.18
N LEU A 227 -10.10 16.46 -13.98
CA LEU A 227 -10.16 17.86 -14.35
C LEU A 227 -8.95 18.20 -15.21
N VAL A 228 -9.11 18.94 -16.29
CA VAL A 228 -8.01 19.34 -17.16
C VAL A 228 -8.23 20.74 -17.73
N ALA A 229 -7.16 21.55 -17.72
CA ALA A 229 -7.14 22.88 -18.32
C ALA A 229 -6.72 22.81 -19.77
N ALA A 230 -7.47 23.49 -20.65
CA ALA A 230 -7.13 23.73 -22.05
C ALA A 230 -7.06 25.25 -22.28
N GLY A 231 -5.87 25.83 -22.10
CA GLY A 231 -5.71 27.27 -22.00
C GLY A 231 -6.51 27.82 -20.81
N ARG A 232 -7.48 28.68 -21.08
CA ARG A 232 -8.39 29.25 -20.06
C ARG A 232 -9.71 28.49 -19.88
N VAL A 233 -9.93 27.40 -20.62
CA VAL A 233 -11.12 26.56 -20.53
C VAL A 233 -10.82 25.39 -19.58
N LEU A 234 -11.69 25.16 -18.62
CA LEU A 234 -11.61 23.99 -17.75
C LEU A 234 -12.60 22.93 -18.23
N TYR A 235 -12.12 21.70 -18.37
CA TYR A 235 -12.92 20.52 -18.67
C TYR A 235 -13.03 19.66 -17.42
N ALA A 236 -14.21 19.12 -17.18
CA ALA A 236 -14.52 18.16 -16.13
C ALA A 236 -15.22 16.94 -16.71
N SER A 237 -14.76 15.75 -16.36
CA SER A 237 -15.43 14.50 -16.73
C SER A 237 -16.57 14.17 -15.76
N TRP A 238 -17.50 13.34 -16.21
CA TRP A 238 -18.53 12.71 -15.39
C TRP A 238 -18.68 11.24 -15.80
N ALA A 239 -18.57 10.31 -14.85
CA ALA A 239 -18.51 8.88 -15.13
C ALA A 239 -19.86 8.15 -15.03
N ASP A 240 -20.88 8.74 -14.45
CA ASP A 240 -22.11 8.07 -14.03
C ASP A 240 -23.35 8.37 -14.94
N GLY A 241 -23.13 8.28 -16.23
CA GLY A 241 -24.19 8.49 -17.23
C GLY A 241 -24.41 9.96 -17.61
N GLY A 242 -25.17 10.20 -18.64
CA GLY A 242 -25.34 11.53 -19.24
C GLY A 242 -24.10 11.99 -20.00
N PRO A 243 -23.93 13.31 -20.20
CA PRO A 243 -22.75 13.85 -20.89
C PRO A 243 -21.48 13.58 -20.12
N THR A 244 -20.58 12.82 -20.74
CA THR A 244 -19.33 12.36 -20.14
C THR A 244 -18.31 13.48 -19.92
N LEU A 245 -18.38 14.57 -20.68
CA LEU A 245 -17.46 15.70 -20.59
C LEU A 245 -18.22 17.01 -20.59
N ARG A 246 -17.86 17.89 -19.67
CA ARG A 246 -18.35 19.26 -19.60
C ARG A 246 -17.20 20.24 -19.58
N ARG A 247 -17.47 21.50 -19.97
CA ARG A 247 -16.47 22.56 -19.94
C ARG A 247 -17.05 23.85 -19.37
N THR A 248 -16.16 24.66 -18.82
CA THR A 248 -16.50 26.03 -18.40
C THR A 248 -15.43 27.02 -18.89
N ARG A 249 -15.88 28.22 -19.26
CA ARG A 249 -15.01 29.35 -19.62
C ARG A 249 -14.93 30.40 -18.52
N ASP A 250 -15.96 30.49 -17.69
CA ASP A 250 -16.15 31.48 -16.64
C ASP A 250 -16.02 30.91 -15.21
N GLY A 251 -16.03 29.56 -15.08
CA GLY A 251 -16.00 28.89 -13.79
C GLY A 251 -17.34 28.88 -13.07
N VAL A 252 -18.43 29.23 -13.77
CA VAL A 252 -19.80 29.27 -13.23
C VAL A 252 -20.74 28.43 -14.08
N SER A 253 -20.74 28.67 -15.39
CA SER A 253 -21.61 27.98 -16.34
C SER A 253 -20.88 26.77 -16.92
N TRP A 254 -21.52 25.59 -16.89
CA TRP A 254 -20.96 24.35 -17.42
C TRP A 254 -21.75 23.90 -18.65
N GLU A 255 -21.06 23.83 -19.79
CA GLU A 255 -21.58 23.37 -21.07
C GLU A 255 -21.23 21.90 -21.32
N GLU A 256 -22.13 21.15 -21.93
CA GLU A 256 -21.81 19.83 -22.46
C GLU A 256 -20.85 19.92 -23.63
N VAL A 257 -19.96 18.94 -23.74
CA VAL A 257 -19.11 18.75 -24.92
C VAL A 257 -19.74 17.66 -25.79
N PRO A 258 -20.46 18.05 -26.86
CA PRO A 258 -21.21 17.10 -27.67
C PRO A 258 -20.29 16.27 -28.58
N GLY A 259 -20.90 15.26 -29.23
CA GLY A 259 -20.27 14.53 -30.35
C GLY A 259 -19.36 13.39 -29.93
N LEU A 260 -19.26 13.05 -28.63
CA LEU A 260 -18.50 11.88 -28.20
C LEU A 260 -19.09 10.61 -28.86
N PRO A 261 -18.28 9.74 -29.49
CA PRO A 261 -18.77 8.52 -30.13
C PRO A 261 -19.56 7.64 -29.14
N GLY A 262 -20.67 7.05 -29.59
CA GLY A 262 -21.61 6.32 -28.74
C GLY A 262 -20.99 5.18 -27.92
N GLY A 263 -20.02 4.45 -28.49
CA GLY A 263 -19.24 3.42 -27.76
C GLY A 263 -18.37 3.98 -26.64
N ALA A 264 -17.84 5.20 -26.79
CA ALA A 264 -17.06 5.87 -25.74
C ALA A 264 -17.95 6.49 -24.67
N ALA A 265 -19.16 6.96 -25.03
CA ALA A 265 -20.11 7.55 -24.11
C ALA A 265 -20.64 6.56 -23.05
N ALA A 266 -20.56 5.25 -23.34
CA ALA A 266 -20.96 4.19 -22.40
C ALA A 266 -19.80 3.73 -21.48
N ARG A 267 -18.61 4.34 -21.60
CA ARG A 267 -17.39 3.96 -20.86
C ARG A 267 -17.03 5.00 -19.81
N VAL A 268 -16.26 4.56 -18.82
CA VAL A 268 -15.69 5.42 -17.78
C VAL A 268 -14.53 6.23 -18.37
N PRO A 269 -14.55 7.57 -18.34
CA PRO A 269 -13.40 8.39 -18.69
C PRO A 269 -12.35 8.28 -17.57
N ILE A 270 -11.11 7.97 -17.91
CA ILE A 270 -10.05 7.68 -16.91
C ILE A 270 -9.13 8.89 -16.73
N ARG A 271 -8.50 9.36 -17.80
CA ARG A 271 -7.56 10.49 -17.78
C ARG A 271 -7.68 11.34 -19.04
N ALA A 272 -7.21 12.58 -18.93
CA ALA A 272 -7.10 13.45 -20.06
C ALA A 272 -5.79 14.25 -20.05
N ALA A 273 -5.30 14.61 -21.24
CA ALA A 273 -4.16 15.51 -21.44
C ALA A 273 -4.42 16.44 -22.62
N TYR A 274 -4.04 17.70 -22.46
CA TYR A 274 -4.25 18.74 -23.49
C TYR A 274 -2.98 19.15 -24.17
N ASP A 275 -2.93 19.01 -25.50
CA ASP A 275 -1.91 19.57 -26.37
C ASP A 275 -2.32 20.98 -26.76
N GLU A 276 -1.72 21.99 -26.13
CA GLU A 276 -2.09 23.39 -26.32
C GLU A 276 -1.84 23.87 -27.76
N ALA A 277 -0.69 23.54 -28.31
CA ALA A 277 -0.32 23.96 -29.67
C ALA A 277 -1.06 23.20 -30.76
N GLY A 278 -1.44 21.94 -30.48
CA GLY A 278 -2.25 21.10 -31.37
C GLY A 278 -3.76 21.29 -31.22
N HIS A 279 -4.20 22.12 -30.29
CA HIS A 279 -5.61 22.30 -29.90
C HIS A 279 -6.36 20.98 -29.70
N ALA A 280 -5.69 19.99 -29.08
CA ALA A 280 -6.17 18.62 -28.98
C ALA A 280 -6.28 18.16 -27.53
N LEU A 281 -7.47 17.74 -27.10
CA LEU A 281 -7.67 17.07 -25.84
C LEU A 281 -7.77 15.55 -26.08
N TYR A 282 -6.84 14.79 -25.50
CA TYR A 282 -6.83 13.33 -25.54
C TYR A 282 -7.46 12.80 -24.27
N VAL A 283 -8.38 11.83 -24.42
CA VAL A 283 -9.09 11.21 -23.30
C VAL A 283 -9.00 9.69 -23.42
N THR A 284 -8.58 9.02 -22.34
CA THR A 284 -8.62 7.55 -22.24
C THR A 284 -9.91 7.09 -21.58
N PHE A 285 -10.43 5.98 -22.06
CA PHE A 285 -11.67 5.37 -21.59
C PHE A 285 -11.48 3.90 -21.26
N ALA A 286 -12.24 3.41 -20.28
CA ALA A 286 -12.31 2.01 -19.88
C ALA A 286 -13.76 1.57 -19.63
N ASP A 287 -14.01 0.27 -19.69
CA ASP A 287 -15.31 -0.36 -19.37
C ASP A 287 -15.57 -0.48 -17.86
N ALA A 288 -14.54 -0.27 -17.03
CA ALA A 288 -14.62 -0.29 -15.58
C ALA A 288 -13.66 0.75 -14.95
N PRO A 289 -13.85 1.12 -13.68
CA PRO A 289 -13.01 2.12 -13.00
C PRO A 289 -11.54 1.73 -12.91
N GLY A 290 -11.25 0.45 -12.71
CA GLY A 290 -9.88 -0.07 -12.58
C GLY A 290 -9.20 0.25 -11.24
N PRO A 291 -7.94 -0.20 -11.08
CA PRO A 291 -7.08 -0.82 -12.09
C PRO A 291 -7.45 -2.25 -12.47
N ASN A 292 -8.19 -2.95 -11.59
CA ASN A 292 -8.68 -4.31 -11.84
C ASN A 292 -9.99 -4.32 -12.64
N GLY A 293 -10.24 -5.48 -13.29
CA GLY A 293 -11.52 -5.77 -13.93
C GLY A 293 -11.76 -5.03 -15.26
N GLN A 294 -10.84 -4.19 -15.69
CA GLN A 294 -10.91 -3.55 -17.00
C GLN A 294 -10.62 -4.54 -18.11
N SER A 295 -11.43 -4.56 -19.14
CA SER A 295 -11.33 -5.51 -20.24
C SER A 295 -11.49 -4.88 -21.63
N ASP A 296 -12.02 -3.65 -21.72
CA ASP A 296 -12.25 -2.91 -22.95
C ASP A 296 -12.04 -1.41 -22.73
N GLY A 297 -11.63 -0.69 -23.76
CA GLY A 297 -11.39 0.74 -23.67
C GLY A 297 -10.90 1.34 -24.99
N GLY A 298 -10.59 2.63 -24.96
CA GLY A 298 -10.11 3.33 -26.14
C GLY A 298 -9.50 4.69 -25.80
N VAL A 299 -8.93 5.33 -26.83
CA VAL A 299 -8.37 6.67 -26.76
C VAL A 299 -9.10 7.55 -27.78
N HIS A 300 -9.61 8.68 -27.33
CA HIS A 300 -10.32 9.62 -28.20
C HIS A 300 -9.64 10.99 -28.13
N ARG A 301 -9.57 11.66 -29.30
CA ARG A 301 -9.04 13.00 -29.48
C ARG A 301 -10.18 13.96 -29.80
N LEU A 302 -10.35 15.00 -28.98
CA LEU A 302 -11.21 16.13 -29.26
C LEU A 302 -10.36 17.26 -29.84
N ASP A 303 -10.71 17.71 -31.03
CA ASP A 303 -10.23 18.99 -31.55
C ASP A 303 -11.02 20.12 -30.86
N THR A 304 -10.36 20.88 -29.99
CA THR A 304 -11.04 21.88 -29.16
C THR A 304 -11.46 23.14 -29.91
N ALA A 305 -10.91 23.36 -31.11
CA ALA A 305 -11.28 24.48 -31.98
C ALA A 305 -12.56 24.18 -32.79
N THR A 306 -12.69 22.94 -33.26
CA THR A 306 -13.81 22.52 -34.13
C THR A 306 -14.88 21.75 -33.40
N GLY A 307 -14.58 21.18 -32.21
CA GLY A 307 -15.47 20.30 -31.46
C GLY A 307 -15.56 18.87 -32.01
N VAL A 308 -14.71 18.49 -32.96
CA VAL A 308 -14.76 17.18 -33.62
C VAL A 308 -13.98 16.13 -32.80
N TRP A 309 -14.65 15.02 -32.50
CA TRP A 309 -14.03 13.84 -31.91
C TRP A 309 -13.50 12.87 -32.96
N THR A 310 -12.34 12.28 -32.67
CA THR A 310 -11.71 11.24 -33.49
C THR A 310 -11.29 10.09 -32.58
N ASP A 311 -11.59 8.85 -32.96
CA ASP A 311 -11.05 7.65 -32.32
C ASP A 311 -9.59 7.48 -32.80
N VAL A 312 -8.66 7.52 -31.86
CA VAL A 312 -7.22 7.39 -32.09
C VAL A 312 -6.62 6.21 -31.30
N THR A 313 -7.45 5.21 -30.98
CA THR A 313 -7.05 4.03 -30.21
C THR A 313 -5.93 3.26 -30.89
N PRO A 314 -4.76 3.05 -30.23
CA PRO A 314 -3.60 2.38 -30.84
C PRO A 314 -3.88 0.94 -31.27
N VAL A 315 -4.44 0.15 -30.36
CA VAL A 315 -4.81 -1.27 -30.56
C VAL A 315 -6.17 -1.49 -29.88
N ARG A 316 -7.07 -2.16 -30.56
CA ARG A 316 -8.38 -2.48 -29.97
C ARG A 316 -8.29 -3.69 -29.05
N PRO A 317 -8.86 -3.63 -27.83
CA PRO A 317 -9.01 -4.79 -26.97
C PRO A 317 -9.87 -5.90 -27.62
N GLY A 318 -9.68 -7.15 -27.17
CA GLY A 318 -10.49 -8.28 -27.59
C GLY A 318 -9.89 -9.12 -28.72
N GLY A 319 -8.70 -8.76 -29.23
CA GLY A 319 -7.92 -9.61 -30.15
C GLY A 319 -7.41 -10.91 -29.52
N THR A 320 -6.59 -11.65 -30.24
CA THR A 320 -5.94 -12.87 -29.74
C THR A 320 -4.54 -12.51 -29.27
N ALA A 321 -4.19 -12.90 -28.04
CA ALA A 321 -2.85 -12.78 -27.49
C ALA A 321 -1.93 -13.89 -28.00
N ASP A 322 -0.61 -13.75 -27.79
CA ASP A 322 0.41 -14.70 -28.24
C ASP A 322 0.23 -16.12 -27.65
N ASP A 323 -0.39 -16.23 -26.48
CA ASP A 323 -0.72 -17.50 -25.83
C ASP A 323 -2.06 -18.11 -26.31
N GLY A 324 -2.71 -17.47 -27.28
CA GLY A 324 -4.01 -17.88 -27.84
C GLY A 324 -5.21 -17.43 -27.00
N SER A 325 -5.01 -16.77 -25.85
CA SER A 325 -6.09 -16.24 -25.04
C SER A 325 -6.65 -14.94 -25.63
N ARG A 326 -7.81 -14.51 -25.14
CA ARG A 326 -8.38 -13.21 -25.51
C ARG A 326 -7.56 -12.09 -24.85
N ASP A 327 -7.05 -11.16 -25.65
CA ASP A 327 -6.27 -10.00 -25.19
C ASP A 327 -7.21 -8.88 -24.70
N THR A 328 -7.56 -8.93 -23.43
CA THR A 328 -8.46 -7.97 -22.78
C THR A 328 -7.67 -6.96 -21.99
N PHE A 329 -7.98 -5.66 -22.18
CA PHE A 329 -7.36 -4.54 -21.48
C PHE A 329 -8.16 -3.26 -21.71
N ALA A 330 -7.81 -2.19 -20.99
CA ALA A 330 -8.29 -0.84 -21.25
C ALA A 330 -7.14 0.14 -21.42
N TYR A 331 -7.45 1.43 -21.50
CA TYR A 331 -6.48 2.51 -21.54
C TYR A 331 -6.52 3.31 -20.23
N GLY A 332 -5.34 3.51 -19.62
CA GLY A 332 -5.16 4.21 -18.36
C GLY A 332 -4.55 5.60 -18.54
N GLY A 333 -3.23 5.69 -18.50
CA GLY A 333 -2.49 6.95 -18.58
C GLY A 333 -2.51 7.61 -19.95
N VAL A 334 -2.46 8.94 -19.94
CA VAL A 334 -2.24 9.77 -21.14
C VAL A 334 -1.41 11.00 -20.77
N ALA A 335 -0.45 11.35 -21.61
CA ALA A 335 0.33 12.58 -21.48
C ALA A 335 0.72 13.11 -22.86
N VAL A 336 0.90 14.43 -22.97
CA VAL A 336 1.36 15.12 -24.19
C VAL A 336 2.75 15.70 -23.99
N ASP A 337 3.51 15.80 -25.07
CA ASP A 337 4.81 16.45 -25.07
C ASP A 337 4.66 17.96 -25.31
N ALA A 338 4.85 18.75 -24.27
CA ALA A 338 4.71 20.20 -24.33
C ALA A 338 5.67 20.90 -25.35
N ARG A 339 6.72 20.20 -25.79
CA ARG A 339 7.72 20.73 -26.73
C ARG A 339 7.47 20.33 -28.18
N ARG A 340 6.66 19.28 -28.39
CA ARG A 340 6.43 18.69 -29.72
C ARG A 340 4.94 18.47 -29.94
N PRO A 341 4.24 19.48 -30.49
CA PRO A 341 2.81 19.37 -30.78
C PRO A 341 2.49 18.09 -31.58
N GLY A 342 1.38 17.45 -31.26
CA GLY A 342 0.97 16.17 -31.85
C GLY A 342 1.73 14.94 -31.30
N THR A 343 2.67 15.14 -30.36
CA THR A 343 3.29 14.01 -29.66
C THR A 343 2.48 13.68 -28.41
N VAL A 344 1.97 12.45 -28.36
CA VAL A 344 1.17 11.93 -27.23
C VAL A 344 1.61 10.53 -26.86
N VAL A 345 1.58 10.22 -25.58
CA VAL A 345 1.80 8.88 -25.05
C VAL A 345 0.55 8.42 -24.31
N VAL A 346 0.20 7.14 -24.48
CA VAL A 346 -0.91 6.50 -23.77
C VAL A 346 -0.49 5.11 -23.28
N SER A 347 -1.05 4.65 -22.18
CA SER A 347 -0.77 3.33 -21.66
C SER A 347 -1.99 2.43 -21.69
N THR A 348 -1.76 1.13 -21.85
CA THR A 348 -2.76 0.13 -21.53
C THR A 348 -2.83 -0.10 -20.03
N ASN A 349 -3.93 -0.68 -19.57
CA ASN A 349 -4.14 -1.09 -18.20
C ASN A 349 -4.84 -2.45 -18.13
N ASN A 350 -4.41 -3.28 -17.19
CA ASN A 350 -4.96 -4.62 -16.94
C ASN A 350 -4.75 -5.62 -18.10
N ARG A 351 -3.69 -5.46 -18.90
CA ARG A 351 -3.34 -6.32 -20.04
C ARG A 351 -2.47 -7.50 -19.58
N TRP A 352 -3.08 -8.49 -18.96
CA TRP A 352 -2.35 -9.59 -18.34
C TRP A 352 -1.71 -10.54 -19.34
N ALA A 353 -2.37 -10.80 -20.47
CA ALA A 353 -1.91 -11.76 -21.47
C ALA A 353 -0.59 -11.33 -22.15
N GLN A 354 -0.40 -10.02 -22.39
CA GLN A 354 0.75 -9.48 -23.11
C GLN A 354 1.57 -8.46 -22.33
N VAL A 355 1.27 -8.24 -21.03
CA VAL A 355 1.84 -7.16 -20.21
C VAL A 355 1.41 -5.78 -20.72
N ASP A 356 1.14 -4.85 -19.83
CA ASP A 356 0.80 -3.48 -20.23
C ASP A 356 1.93 -2.82 -21.01
N THR A 357 1.58 -1.88 -21.89
CA THR A 357 2.54 -1.15 -22.71
C THR A 357 2.22 0.35 -22.71
N VAL A 358 3.22 1.14 -23.08
CA VAL A 358 3.08 2.55 -23.41
C VAL A 358 3.22 2.71 -24.93
N PHE A 359 2.21 3.29 -25.55
CA PHE A 359 2.22 3.67 -26.97
C PHE A 359 2.61 5.15 -27.09
N ARG A 360 3.37 5.46 -28.12
CA ARG A 360 3.75 6.84 -28.48
C ARG A 360 3.36 7.14 -29.90
N SER A 361 2.69 8.27 -30.12
CA SER A 361 2.42 8.88 -31.41
C SER A 361 3.19 10.18 -31.54
N THR A 362 3.54 10.58 -32.77
CA THR A 362 4.14 11.88 -33.10
C THR A 362 3.34 12.64 -34.14
N ASP A 363 2.16 12.15 -34.49
CA ASP A 363 1.30 12.67 -35.56
C ASP A 363 -0.16 12.88 -35.14
N GLY A 364 -0.37 13.12 -33.84
CA GLY A 364 -1.68 13.39 -33.27
C GLY A 364 -2.55 12.15 -33.08
N GLY A 365 -1.95 10.96 -32.97
CA GLY A 365 -2.66 9.70 -32.77
C GLY A 365 -3.05 8.98 -34.06
N ARG A 366 -2.55 9.41 -35.23
CA ARG A 366 -2.82 8.73 -36.52
C ARG A 366 -2.04 7.42 -36.62
N SER A 367 -0.80 7.41 -36.10
CA SER A 367 0.02 6.19 -35.99
C SER A 367 0.66 6.09 -34.61
N TRP A 368 0.99 4.85 -34.21
CA TRP A 368 1.49 4.56 -32.88
C TRP A 368 2.66 3.57 -32.92
N THR A 369 3.60 3.78 -32.01
CA THR A 369 4.71 2.86 -31.76
C THR A 369 4.60 2.35 -30.32
N SER A 370 4.67 1.03 -30.12
CA SER A 370 4.77 0.42 -28.80
C SER A 370 6.18 0.58 -28.25
N LEU A 371 6.33 1.27 -27.14
CA LEU A 371 7.65 1.46 -26.51
C LEU A 371 8.12 0.18 -25.79
N LYS A 372 7.20 -0.70 -25.37
CA LYS A 372 7.53 -2.00 -24.77
C LYS A 372 8.31 -2.90 -25.72
N ASP A 373 8.00 -2.88 -27.01
CA ASP A 373 8.55 -3.84 -27.98
C ASP A 373 10.06 -3.65 -28.22
N THR A 374 10.57 -2.45 -27.97
CA THR A 374 12.00 -2.11 -28.06
C THR A 374 12.65 -1.89 -26.69
N ALA A 375 11.90 -2.07 -25.60
CA ALA A 375 12.38 -1.76 -24.25
C ALA A 375 13.48 -2.72 -23.78
N VAL A 376 14.57 -2.15 -23.30
CA VAL A 376 15.60 -2.84 -22.53
C VAL A 376 15.46 -2.42 -21.06
N LEU A 377 15.05 -3.37 -20.23
CA LEU A 377 14.76 -3.11 -18.81
C LEU A 377 15.98 -3.44 -17.94
N ASP A 378 16.49 -2.46 -17.21
CA ASP A 378 17.48 -2.65 -16.17
C ASP A 378 16.84 -2.55 -14.78
N VAL A 379 16.73 -3.69 -14.08
CA VAL A 379 16.23 -3.79 -12.70
C VAL A 379 17.31 -4.29 -11.75
N SER A 380 18.58 -4.06 -12.07
CA SER A 380 19.70 -4.53 -11.26
C SER A 380 19.68 -3.94 -9.83
N GLU A 381 19.21 -2.72 -9.66
CA GLU A 381 19.05 -2.07 -8.35
C GLU A 381 17.77 -2.50 -7.60
N THR A 382 16.82 -3.17 -8.27
CA THR A 382 15.52 -3.61 -7.71
C THR A 382 15.16 -5.01 -8.21
N PRO A 383 15.94 -6.05 -7.83
CA PRO A 383 15.82 -7.39 -8.41
C PRO A 383 14.45 -8.06 -8.24
N TYR A 384 13.64 -7.64 -7.27
CA TYR A 384 12.30 -8.16 -7.03
C TYR A 384 11.36 -7.94 -8.24
N LEU A 385 11.62 -6.92 -9.09
CA LEU A 385 10.84 -6.64 -10.30
C LEU A 385 10.97 -7.72 -11.40
N ARG A 386 11.78 -8.73 -11.18
CA ARG A 386 11.77 -9.95 -11.99
C ARG A 386 10.61 -10.87 -11.64
N TRP A 387 9.96 -10.69 -10.49
CA TRP A 387 8.83 -11.51 -10.04
C TRP A 387 9.10 -13.03 -10.04
N GLY A 388 10.34 -13.42 -9.69
CA GLY A 388 10.79 -14.81 -9.75
C GLY A 388 11.05 -15.33 -11.16
N GLU A 389 11.00 -14.47 -12.19
CA GLU A 389 11.25 -14.83 -13.59
C GLU A 389 12.65 -14.38 -14.05
N GLN A 390 13.10 -14.93 -15.19
CA GLN A 390 14.43 -14.57 -15.72
C GLN A 390 14.49 -13.16 -16.28
N ARG A 391 13.38 -12.65 -16.85
CA ARG A 391 13.30 -11.33 -17.47
C ARG A 391 12.33 -10.43 -16.69
N PRO A 392 12.68 -9.19 -16.46
CA PRO A 392 11.76 -8.21 -15.90
C PRO A 392 10.63 -7.91 -16.90
N LYS A 393 9.52 -7.41 -16.38
CA LYS A 393 8.35 -7.02 -17.18
C LYS A 393 8.15 -5.52 -17.16
N PHE A 394 7.61 -4.98 -18.24
CA PHE A 394 7.35 -3.54 -18.40
C PHE A 394 6.32 -3.03 -17.36
N GLY A 395 5.52 -3.91 -16.81
CA GLY A 395 4.63 -3.67 -15.69
C GLY A 395 3.17 -3.95 -15.98
N TRP A 396 2.35 -3.81 -14.93
CA TRP A 396 0.89 -3.89 -14.98
C TRP A 396 0.31 -2.71 -14.26
N TRP A 397 -0.94 -2.36 -14.58
CA TRP A 397 -1.66 -1.23 -14.03
C TRP A 397 -0.97 0.10 -14.34
N ILE A 398 -0.58 0.28 -15.60
CA ILE A 398 0.05 1.54 -16.02
C ILE A 398 -1.04 2.62 -16.19
N GLN A 399 -1.47 3.21 -15.07
CA GLN A 399 -2.46 4.29 -15.08
C GLN A 399 -1.85 5.69 -14.97
N ALA A 400 -0.57 5.79 -14.61
CA ALA A 400 0.17 7.05 -14.57
C ALA A 400 1.25 7.07 -15.64
N VAL A 401 1.19 8.02 -16.56
CA VAL A 401 2.23 8.30 -17.56
C VAL A 401 2.48 9.79 -17.58
N ALA A 402 3.74 10.20 -17.61
CA ALA A 402 4.10 11.60 -17.74
C ALA A 402 5.30 11.80 -18.69
N VAL A 403 5.32 12.90 -19.41
CA VAL A 403 6.44 13.36 -20.25
C VAL A 403 7.01 14.61 -19.58
N ASP A 404 8.33 14.63 -19.38
CA ASP A 404 9.02 15.79 -18.83
C ASP A 404 8.88 16.99 -19.81
N PRO A 405 8.27 18.11 -19.39
CA PRO A 405 8.07 19.26 -20.26
C PRO A 405 9.37 19.92 -20.73
N PHE A 406 10.52 19.52 -20.18
CA PHE A 406 11.84 20.00 -20.54
C PHE A 406 12.68 19.00 -21.35
N ASP A 407 12.24 17.71 -21.44
CA ASP A 407 12.92 16.67 -22.21
C ASP A 407 11.91 15.68 -22.81
N SER A 408 11.66 15.81 -24.10
CA SER A 408 10.72 14.97 -24.88
C SER A 408 11.04 13.47 -24.89
N ARG A 409 12.23 13.07 -24.43
CA ARG A 409 12.65 11.67 -24.32
C ARG A 409 12.56 11.15 -22.90
N HIS A 410 12.41 12.04 -21.91
CA HIS A 410 12.17 11.64 -20.54
C HIS A 410 10.69 11.34 -20.34
N ILE A 411 10.35 10.06 -20.38
CA ILE A 411 9.01 9.53 -20.13
C ILE A 411 9.10 8.67 -18.89
N VAL A 412 8.14 8.83 -17.99
CA VAL A 412 7.98 7.98 -16.81
C VAL A 412 6.60 7.32 -16.82
N HIS A 413 6.50 6.09 -16.31
CA HIS A 413 5.22 5.44 -16.05
C HIS A 413 5.20 4.72 -14.72
N GLY A 414 4.11 4.92 -13.97
CA GLY A 414 3.84 4.23 -12.72
C GLY A 414 3.13 2.90 -12.97
N THR A 415 3.50 1.89 -12.20
CA THR A 415 2.91 0.55 -12.23
C THR A 415 2.39 0.17 -10.85
N GLY A 416 1.79 -1.01 -10.71
CA GLY A 416 1.41 -1.58 -9.41
C GLY A 416 2.59 -1.92 -8.48
N ALA A 417 3.84 -1.62 -8.86
CA ALA A 417 5.01 -1.97 -8.05
C ALA A 417 6.19 -0.99 -8.17
N THR A 418 6.21 -0.11 -9.15
CA THR A 418 7.38 0.76 -9.38
C THR A 418 7.03 1.95 -10.30
N LEU A 419 7.99 2.86 -10.43
CA LEU A 419 8.01 3.92 -11.42
C LEU A 419 9.19 3.68 -12.37
N TYR A 420 8.92 3.32 -13.62
CA TYR A 420 9.94 3.23 -14.66
C TYR A 420 10.15 4.57 -15.37
N GLY A 421 11.39 4.87 -15.71
CA GLY A 421 11.75 6.01 -16.52
C GLY A 421 12.69 5.66 -17.68
N THR A 422 12.61 6.43 -18.76
CA THR A 422 13.54 6.39 -19.90
C THR A 422 13.97 7.78 -20.29
N ARG A 423 15.16 7.90 -20.93
CA ARG A 423 15.66 9.17 -21.53
C ARG A 423 16.10 9.01 -22.98
N ASP A 424 15.89 7.85 -23.55
CA ASP A 424 16.22 7.54 -24.95
C ASP A 424 15.12 6.74 -25.67
N LEU A 425 14.02 6.39 -24.95
CA LEU A 425 12.87 5.61 -25.40
C LEU A 425 13.16 4.10 -25.56
N VAL A 426 14.36 3.65 -25.24
CA VAL A 426 14.80 2.25 -25.36
C VAL A 426 15.20 1.68 -24.03
N HIS A 427 16.08 2.34 -23.28
CA HIS A 427 16.55 1.86 -21.98
C HIS A 427 15.64 2.40 -20.86
N TRP A 428 15.09 1.49 -20.07
CA TRP A 428 14.19 1.78 -18.97
C TRP A 428 14.75 1.24 -17.68
N ALA A 429 14.72 2.06 -16.66
CA ALA A 429 15.10 1.66 -15.30
C ALA A 429 14.13 2.24 -14.27
N PRO A 430 14.01 1.65 -13.07
CA PRO A 430 13.22 2.23 -11.99
C PRO A 430 13.78 3.59 -11.55
N GLU A 431 13.00 4.64 -11.66
CA GLU A 431 13.29 5.96 -11.10
C GLU A 431 12.62 6.08 -9.72
N ILE A 432 12.98 5.17 -8.79
CA ILE A 432 12.21 4.89 -7.57
C ILE A 432 12.97 5.15 -6.26
N ARG A 433 14.26 5.46 -6.33
CA ARG A 433 15.09 5.64 -5.13
C ARG A 433 14.46 6.62 -4.14
N GLY A 434 14.28 6.18 -2.88
CA GLY A 434 13.64 6.97 -1.81
C GLY A 434 12.12 6.93 -1.79
N LEU A 435 11.49 6.29 -2.78
CA LEU A 435 10.08 5.98 -2.75
C LEU A 435 9.93 4.53 -2.27
N GLU A 436 9.34 4.35 -1.09
CA GLU A 436 9.03 3.06 -0.50
C GLU A 436 7.54 3.06 -0.16
N GLU A 437 6.83 2.15 -0.79
CA GLU A 437 5.40 2.01 -0.57
C GLU A 437 5.06 0.52 -0.54
N SER A 438 4.78 0.00 0.66
CA SER A 438 4.34 -1.37 0.84
C SER A 438 3.54 -1.55 2.11
N SER A 439 2.62 -2.52 2.09
CA SER A 439 1.92 -3.01 3.26
C SER A 439 2.72 -4.15 3.89
N VAL A 440 3.27 -3.90 5.08
CA VAL A 440 4.13 -4.84 5.81
C VAL A 440 3.29 -5.71 6.73
N ARG A 441 3.34 -7.02 6.54
CA ARG A 441 2.55 -7.98 7.28
C ARG A 441 3.30 -8.60 8.45
N GLN A 442 4.56 -8.92 8.27
CA GLN A 442 5.36 -9.60 9.29
C GLN A 442 6.84 -9.24 9.18
N LEU A 443 7.51 -9.19 10.32
CA LEU A 443 8.93 -8.91 10.45
C LEU A 443 9.59 -9.91 11.39
N ILE A 444 10.73 -10.47 11.00
CA ILE A 444 11.60 -11.26 11.86
C ILE A 444 13.01 -10.68 11.76
N SER A 445 13.61 -10.29 12.91
CA SER A 445 15.04 -9.99 12.99
C SER A 445 15.78 -11.21 13.55
N PRO A 446 16.59 -11.91 12.74
CA PRO A 446 17.29 -13.12 13.19
C PRO A 446 18.36 -12.80 14.24
N PRO A 447 18.53 -13.66 15.27
CA PRO A 447 19.55 -13.44 16.30
C PRO A 447 20.99 -13.69 15.80
N ALA A 448 21.14 -14.32 14.64
CA ALA A 448 22.42 -14.65 14.03
C ALA A 448 22.31 -14.72 12.50
N GLY A 449 23.45 -14.77 11.82
CA GLY A 449 23.51 -14.85 10.37
C GLY A 449 23.67 -13.47 9.70
N ARG A 450 23.55 -13.46 8.37
CA ARG A 450 23.78 -12.24 7.56
C ARG A 450 22.56 -11.34 7.46
N ALA A 451 21.36 -11.89 7.56
CA ALA A 451 20.14 -11.07 7.49
C ALA A 451 20.03 -10.15 8.70
N HIS A 452 19.75 -8.91 8.45
CA HIS A 452 19.26 -7.97 9.45
C HIS A 452 17.79 -8.22 9.75
N LEU A 453 17.04 -8.55 8.68
CA LEU A 453 15.60 -8.66 8.72
C LEU A 453 15.12 -9.66 7.65
N ILE A 454 14.02 -10.35 7.92
CA ILE A 454 13.20 -11.06 6.95
C ILE A 454 11.82 -10.42 7.04
N SER A 455 11.27 -9.98 5.93
CA SER A 455 9.95 -9.34 5.88
C SER A 455 8.96 -10.13 5.06
N GLY A 456 7.73 -10.23 5.55
CA GLY A 456 6.56 -10.68 4.82
C GLY A 456 5.71 -9.48 4.44
N LEU A 457 5.41 -9.33 3.15
CA LEU A 457 4.78 -8.17 2.56
C LEU A 457 3.52 -8.59 1.81
N ALA A 458 2.56 -7.67 1.67
CA ALA A 458 1.49 -7.81 0.71
C ALA A 458 2.07 -7.68 -0.71
N ASP A 459 1.48 -8.36 -1.67
CA ASP A 459 1.71 -8.31 -3.12
C ASP A 459 3.09 -8.76 -3.62
N ILE A 460 4.14 -8.64 -2.83
CA ILE A 460 5.52 -8.95 -3.20
C ILE A 460 6.21 -9.97 -2.27
N GLY A 461 5.43 -10.71 -1.49
CA GLY A 461 5.84 -11.90 -0.76
C GLY A 461 6.85 -11.69 0.35
N VAL A 462 7.95 -12.44 0.34
CA VAL A 462 8.94 -12.45 1.42
C VAL A 462 10.29 -11.98 0.89
N MET A 463 10.96 -11.10 1.66
CA MET A 463 12.28 -10.54 1.34
C MET A 463 13.30 -10.90 2.42
N TYR A 464 14.54 -11.17 1.97
CA TYR A 464 15.70 -11.42 2.83
C TYR A 464 16.65 -10.21 2.78
N HIS A 465 16.72 -9.44 3.85
CA HIS A 465 17.50 -8.20 3.92
C HIS A 465 18.87 -8.44 4.55
N ASP A 466 19.89 -8.60 3.73
CA ASP A 466 21.32 -8.59 4.16
C ASP A 466 21.93 -7.18 4.11
N SER A 467 21.18 -6.20 3.64
CA SER A 467 21.42 -4.77 3.73
C SER A 467 20.11 -4.06 4.09
N LEU A 468 20.19 -2.97 4.85
CA LEU A 468 19.05 -2.10 5.11
C LEU A 468 19.01 -0.88 4.17
N THR A 469 20.09 -0.67 3.40
CA THR A 469 20.28 0.52 2.54
C THR A 469 20.32 0.20 1.05
N ALA A 470 20.05 -1.04 0.68
CA ALA A 470 19.92 -1.51 -0.70
C ALA A 470 18.78 -2.53 -0.81
N SER A 471 18.16 -2.58 -1.97
CA SER A 471 17.14 -3.60 -2.28
C SER A 471 17.71 -5.01 -2.09
N PRO A 472 16.91 -5.97 -1.60
CA PRO A 472 17.36 -7.35 -1.45
C PRO A 472 17.95 -7.89 -2.74
N SER A 473 19.24 -8.26 -2.69
CA SER A 473 20.00 -8.66 -3.89
C SER A 473 19.45 -9.91 -4.58
N ARG A 474 18.70 -10.72 -3.85
CA ARG A 474 18.04 -11.92 -4.37
C ARG A 474 16.61 -11.66 -4.88
N GLY A 475 16.09 -10.45 -4.69
CA GLY A 475 14.71 -10.12 -4.97
C GLY A 475 13.74 -10.82 -4.04
N MET A 476 12.55 -11.18 -4.56
CA MET A 476 11.53 -11.95 -3.83
C MET A 476 12.03 -13.35 -3.55
N ALA A 477 11.65 -13.89 -2.37
CA ALA A 477 11.90 -15.30 -2.07
C ALA A 477 11.16 -16.20 -3.06
N ASP A 478 11.90 -17.11 -3.69
CA ASP A 478 11.41 -18.12 -4.62
C ASP A 478 11.05 -19.45 -3.92
N ASN A 479 10.56 -20.43 -4.68
CA ASN A 479 10.23 -21.79 -4.24
C ASN A 479 9.26 -21.86 -3.03
N PRO A 480 7.99 -21.44 -3.20
CA PRO A 480 7.41 -20.73 -4.34
C PRO A 480 7.52 -19.21 -4.21
N VAL A 481 7.24 -18.48 -5.28
CA VAL A 481 7.02 -17.03 -5.22
C VAL A 481 5.61 -16.79 -4.67
N PHE A 482 5.53 -16.01 -3.60
CA PHE A 482 4.23 -15.56 -3.06
C PHE A 482 3.87 -14.18 -3.63
N GLY A 483 2.60 -13.94 -3.87
CA GLY A 483 2.05 -12.60 -3.98
C GLY A 483 2.03 -11.96 -2.59
N THR A 484 1.14 -12.40 -1.70
CA THR A 484 1.03 -11.89 -0.33
C THR A 484 1.51 -12.94 0.67
N ALA A 485 2.40 -12.54 1.59
CA ALA A 485 2.80 -13.34 2.73
C ALA A 485 1.70 -13.32 3.81
N THR A 486 1.33 -14.50 4.34
CA THR A 486 0.31 -14.64 5.39
C THR A 486 0.86 -15.21 6.69
N GLY A 487 2.05 -15.80 6.65
CA GLY A 487 2.74 -16.35 7.81
C GLY A 487 4.25 -16.37 7.63
N LEU A 488 4.98 -16.01 8.69
CA LEU A 488 6.44 -16.05 8.76
C LEU A 488 6.85 -16.35 10.21
N ALA A 489 7.61 -17.44 10.42
CA ALA A 489 8.07 -17.83 11.75
C ALA A 489 9.47 -18.46 11.70
N ALA A 490 10.28 -18.25 12.75
CA ALA A 490 11.59 -18.86 12.92
C ALA A 490 11.62 -19.71 14.20
N ALA A 491 12.31 -20.85 14.16
CA ALA A 491 12.51 -21.69 15.33
C ALA A 491 13.49 -21.02 16.29
N ALA A 492 13.06 -20.68 17.50
CA ALA A 492 13.86 -19.90 18.46
C ALA A 492 15.18 -20.59 18.84
N GLY A 493 15.16 -21.91 19.07
CA GLY A 493 16.36 -22.71 19.37
C GLY A 493 17.15 -23.14 18.13
N ARG A 494 16.63 -22.86 16.92
CA ARG A 494 17.27 -23.18 15.66
C ARG A 494 17.00 -22.08 14.62
N PRO A 495 17.60 -20.89 14.77
CA PRO A 495 17.28 -19.72 13.93
C PRO A 495 17.51 -19.90 12.44
N SER A 496 18.29 -20.90 12.02
CA SER A 496 18.43 -21.27 10.61
C SER A 496 17.18 -21.90 10.00
N TYR A 497 16.26 -22.41 10.84
CA TYR A 497 15.00 -22.98 10.38
C TYR A 497 13.89 -21.94 10.43
N VAL A 498 13.43 -21.55 9.26
CA VAL A 498 12.38 -20.53 9.07
C VAL A 498 11.28 -21.12 8.19
N VAL A 499 10.04 -20.79 8.47
CA VAL A 499 8.88 -21.20 7.69
C VAL A 499 8.10 -19.98 7.22
N ARG A 500 7.45 -20.11 6.07
CA ARG A 500 6.59 -19.06 5.51
C ARG A 500 5.36 -19.65 4.83
N THR A 501 4.28 -18.88 4.86
CA THR A 501 3.04 -19.16 4.16
C THR A 501 2.57 -17.93 3.38
N GLY A 502 1.76 -18.14 2.34
CA GLY A 502 1.26 -17.03 1.52
C GLY A 502 0.51 -17.51 0.29
N TRP A 503 0.01 -16.58 -0.47
CA TRP A 503 -0.72 -16.80 -1.72
C TRP A 503 0.25 -17.09 -2.88
N ALA A 504 0.17 -18.29 -3.46
CA ALA A 504 0.97 -18.69 -4.62
C ALA A 504 0.22 -19.70 -5.51
N SER A 505 0.62 -19.80 -6.77
CA SER A 505 0.03 -20.75 -7.73
C SER A 505 0.57 -22.19 -7.60
N GLY A 506 1.69 -22.38 -6.92
CA GLY A 506 2.41 -23.66 -6.88
C GLY A 506 2.58 -24.27 -5.49
N GLY A 507 1.75 -23.84 -4.53
CA GLY A 507 1.84 -24.26 -3.12
C GLY A 507 2.03 -23.07 -2.20
N ASN A 508 1.36 -23.08 -1.06
CA ASN A 508 1.15 -21.92 -0.20
C ASN A 508 2.03 -21.92 1.04
N GLY A 509 3.00 -22.84 1.12
CA GLY A 509 3.92 -22.92 2.25
C GLY A 509 5.30 -23.41 1.86
N ALA A 510 6.33 -22.98 2.63
CA ALA A 510 7.71 -23.38 2.41
C ALA A 510 8.53 -23.28 3.71
N TYR A 511 9.67 -23.97 3.75
CA TYR A 511 10.64 -23.87 4.83
C TYR A 511 12.05 -23.56 4.30
N SER A 512 12.86 -22.95 5.14
CA SER A 512 14.28 -22.69 4.95
C SER A 512 15.09 -23.42 6.03
N ARG A 513 16.31 -23.82 5.70
CA ARG A 513 17.29 -24.36 6.66
C ARG A 513 18.54 -23.51 6.79
N ASP A 514 18.59 -22.38 6.12
CA ASP A 514 19.70 -21.43 6.06
C ASP A 514 19.30 -19.99 6.45
N GLY A 515 18.30 -19.89 7.34
CA GLY A 515 17.87 -18.62 7.90
C GLY A 515 17.07 -17.74 6.94
N GLY A 516 16.31 -18.35 6.04
CA GLY A 516 15.44 -17.64 5.08
C GLY A 516 16.14 -17.25 3.77
N ARG A 517 17.40 -17.67 3.56
CA ARG A 517 18.15 -17.33 2.35
C ARG A 517 17.69 -18.14 1.14
N THR A 518 17.41 -19.45 1.32
CA THR A 518 16.82 -20.31 0.30
C THR A 518 15.63 -21.08 0.85
N TRP A 519 14.72 -21.48 -0.02
CA TRP A 519 13.44 -22.06 0.39
C TRP A 519 13.17 -23.37 -0.32
N ARG A 520 12.42 -24.25 0.38
CA ARG A 520 11.89 -25.51 -0.14
C ARG A 520 10.39 -25.52 0.08
N PRO A 521 9.56 -25.73 -0.95
CA PRO A 521 8.12 -25.88 -0.78
C PRO A 521 7.79 -27.02 0.17
N PHE A 522 6.70 -26.91 0.90
CA PHE A 522 6.12 -28.08 1.54
C PHE A 522 5.73 -29.10 0.46
N ARG A 523 5.95 -30.38 0.75
CA ARG A 523 5.67 -31.44 -0.21
C ARG A 523 4.17 -31.67 -0.39
N SER A 524 3.41 -31.43 0.65
CA SER A 524 1.95 -31.41 0.62
C SER A 524 1.41 -30.20 1.39
N GLN A 525 0.12 -29.97 1.24
CA GLN A 525 -0.60 -28.97 2.03
C GLN A 525 -2.04 -29.42 2.25
N PRO A 526 -2.70 -29.01 3.34
CA PRO A 526 -4.15 -29.15 3.47
C PRO A 526 -4.86 -28.47 2.30
N GLU A 527 -5.95 -29.06 1.82
CA GLU A 527 -6.71 -28.53 0.68
C GLU A 527 -7.12 -27.06 0.88
N ILE A 528 -7.55 -26.72 2.09
CA ILE A 528 -7.94 -25.36 2.47
C ILE A 528 -6.81 -24.33 2.30
N ALA A 529 -5.55 -24.74 2.34
CA ALA A 529 -4.42 -23.83 2.15
C ALA A 529 -4.42 -23.18 0.76
N ALA A 530 -5.03 -23.79 -0.23
CA ALA A 530 -5.12 -23.26 -1.60
C ALA A 530 -5.99 -22.00 -1.68
N THR A 531 -6.97 -21.86 -0.80
CA THR A 531 -7.94 -20.75 -0.80
C THR A 531 -7.89 -19.86 0.44
N ALA A 532 -7.22 -20.31 1.50
CA ALA A 532 -7.18 -19.59 2.77
C ALA A 532 -5.85 -19.76 3.51
N PRO A 533 -4.69 -19.53 2.88
CA PRO A 533 -3.43 -19.61 3.60
C PRO A 533 -3.41 -18.56 4.73
N GLY A 534 -3.03 -18.98 5.92
CA GLY A 534 -3.01 -18.14 7.11
C GLY A 534 -1.70 -18.25 7.89
N PRO A 535 -1.66 -17.80 9.14
CA PRO A 535 -0.45 -17.75 9.96
C PRO A 535 0.08 -19.16 10.29
N ILE A 536 1.40 -19.25 10.41
CA ILE A 536 2.12 -20.46 10.74
C ILE A 536 3.05 -20.25 11.95
N ALA A 537 3.15 -21.22 12.83
CA ALA A 537 4.16 -21.26 13.89
C ALA A 537 5.06 -22.48 13.73
N VAL A 538 6.28 -22.38 14.28
CA VAL A 538 7.26 -23.47 14.34
C VAL A 538 7.78 -23.61 15.77
N SER A 539 7.84 -24.86 16.27
CA SER A 539 8.40 -25.13 17.60
C SER A 539 9.83 -24.63 17.76
N ALA A 540 10.27 -24.40 19.01
CA ALA A 540 11.61 -23.88 19.28
C ALA A 540 12.72 -24.73 18.64
N ASP A 541 12.59 -26.04 18.57
CA ASP A 541 13.54 -26.97 17.95
C ASP A 541 13.37 -27.17 16.43
N GLY A 542 12.35 -26.56 15.84
CA GLY A 542 12.07 -26.64 14.40
C GLY A 542 11.43 -27.92 13.92
N ARG A 543 10.84 -28.74 14.81
CA ARG A 543 10.29 -30.06 14.47
C ARG A 543 8.79 -30.10 14.25
N VAL A 544 8.05 -29.15 14.84
CA VAL A 544 6.59 -29.10 14.76
C VAL A 544 6.16 -27.81 14.09
N LEU A 545 5.27 -27.93 13.12
CA LEU A 545 4.61 -26.82 12.45
C LEU A 545 3.12 -26.82 12.82
N LEU A 546 2.57 -25.65 13.10
CA LEU A 546 1.13 -25.41 13.22
C LEU A 546 0.71 -24.37 12.20
N TRP A 547 -0.18 -24.72 11.31
CA TRP A 547 -0.67 -23.84 10.23
C TRP A 547 -2.17 -23.61 10.39
N SER A 548 -2.55 -22.38 10.68
CA SER A 548 -3.94 -21.92 10.77
C SER A 548 -4.40 -21.36 9.42
N PHE A 549 -5.73 -21.39 9.20
CA PHE A 549 -6.33 -20.99 7.95
C PHE A 549 -7.41 -19.96 8.17
N VAL A 550 -7.24 -18.81 7.52
CA VAL A 550 -8.17 -17.69 7.54
C VAL A 550 -8.36 -17.22 6.10
N HIS A 551 -9.59 -17.28 5.62
CA HIS A 551 -9.93 -16.80 4.29
C HIS A 551 -9.99 -15.27 4.27
N TRP A 552 -9.85 -14.66 3.10
CA TRP A 552 -9.89 -13.20 2.92
C TRP A 552 -11.22 -12.56 3.36
N ASP A 553 -12.34 -13.30 3.34
CA ASP A 553 -13.65 -12.85 3.83
C ASP A 553 -13.80 -12.96 5.37
N GLY A 554 -12.74 -13.35 6.06
CA GLY A 554 -12.73 -13.54 7.52
C GLY A 554 -13.22 -14.90 7.98
N SER A 555 -13.64 -15.80 7.08
CA SER A 555 -14.02 -17.16 7.48
C SER A 555 -12.81 -17.95 7.97
N THR A 556 -13.01 -18.72 9.03
CA THR A 556 -11.95 -19.43 9.76
C THR A 556 -12.10 -20.94 9.64
N HIS A 557 -10.97 -21.65 9.57
CA HIS A 557 -10.92 -23.07 9.36
C HIS A 557 -10.04 -23.75 10.42
N ALA A 558 -10.06 -25.08 10.43
CA ALA A 558 -9.29 -25.86 11.39
C ALA A 558 -7.79 -25.77 11.13
N THR A 559 -7.01 -25.64 12.20
CA THR A 559 -5.54 -25.66 12.17
C THR A 559 -5.01 -27.07 11.91
N HIS A 560 -3.93 -27.17 11.18
CA HIS A 560 -3.25 -28.43 10.90
C HIS A 560 -1.83 -28.43 11.46
N ARG A 561 -1.36 -29.60 11.82
CA ARG A 561 -0.05 -29.89 12.41
C ARG A 561 0.77 -30.77 11.48
N SER A 562 2.07 -30.47 11.36
CA SER A 562 3.07 -31.33 10.68
C SER A 562 4.29 -31.54 11.59
N THR A 563 4.93 -32.73 11.48
CA THR A 563 6.20 -33.05 12.18
C THR A 563 7.30 -33.49 11.21
N ASP A 564 7.06 -33.36 9.93
CA ASP A 564 7.92 -33.85 8.84
C ASP A 564 8.21 -32.77 7.79
N ASN A 565 8.27 -31.50 8.23
CA ASN A 565 8.51 -30.32 7.39
C ASN A 565 7.44 -30.07 6.32
N GLY A 566 6.17 -30.42 6.58
CA GLY A 566 5.08 -30.21 5.64
C GLY A 566 4.94 -31.33 4.60
N ASP A 567 5.53 -32.53 4.87
CA ASP A 567 5.30 -33.71 4.03
C ASP A 567 3.91 -34.30 4.29
N THR A 568 3.45 -34.27 5.55
CA THR A 568 2.08 -34.65 5.94
C THR A 568 1.48 -33.68 6.95
N TRP A 569 0.14 -33.61 6.96
CA TRP A 569 -0.61 -32.70 7.82
C TRP A 569 -1.78 -33.41 8.48
N THR A 570 -1.96 -33.15 9.79
CA THR A 570 -3.07 -33.68 10.59
C THR A 570 -3.83 -32.53 11.24
N GLN A 571 -5.15 -32.57 11.17
CA GLN A 571 -6.01 -31.58 11.80
C GLN A 571 -5.88 -31.60 13.32
N VAL A 572 -5.92 -30.44 13.96
CA VAL A 572 -5.92 -30.26 15.41
C VAL A 572 -7.29 -29.73 15.88
N PRO A 573 -8.25 -30.59 16.20
CA PRO A 573 -9.63 -30.18 16.46
C PRO A 573 -9.81 -29.31 17.70
N THR A 574 -8.90 -29.41 18.67
CA THR A 574 -8.91 -28.64 19.92
C THR A 574 -8.30 -27.24 19.81
N PHE A 575 -7.71 -26.91 18.66
CA PHE A 575 -7.19 -25.56 18.41
C PHE A 575 -8.33 -24.60 18.03
N PRO A 576 -8.43 -23.40 18.60
CA PRO A 576 -9.47 -22.44 18.26
C PRO A 576 -9.35 -22.00 16.78
N LYS A 577 -10.45 -22.12 16.03
CA LYS A 577 -10.46 -21.83 14.60
C LYS A 577 -10.06 -20.38 14.31
N GLY A 578 -9.17 -20.18 13.35
CA GLY A 578 -8.72 -18.86 12.93
C GLY A 578 -7.74 -18.15 13.88
N ALA A 579 -7.47 -18.71 15.06
CA ALA A 579 -6.49 -18.14 15.97
C ALA A 579 -5.06 -18.25 15.37
N THR A 580 -4.20 -17.31 15.72
CA THR A 580 -2.79 -17.34 15.35
C THR A 580 -2.02 -18.25 16.29
N PRO A 581 -1.34 -19.31 15.81
CA PRO A 581 -0.51 -20.16 16.64
C PRO A 581 0.76 -19.43 17.05
N VAL A 582 1.16 -19.56 18.32
CA VAL A 582 2.39 -19.01 18.89
C VAL A 582 3.18 -20.13 19.55
N ALA A 583 4.44 -20.28 19.18
CA ALA A 583 5.33 -21.27 19.81
C ALA A 583 6.03 -20.68 21.02
N ASP A 584 6.21 -21.49 22.07
CA ASP A 584 7.09 -21.14 23.18
C ASP A 584 8.54 -21.10 22.72
N PRO A 585 9.29 -20.03 22.99
CA PRO A 585 10.66 -19.88 22.48
C PRO A 585 11.70 -20.79 23.17
N VAL A 586 11.34 -21.44 24.28
CA VAL A 586 12.23 -22.29 25.08
C VAL A 586 11.76 -23.74 25.06
N HIS A 587 10.47 -23.99 25.22
CA HIS A 587 9.91 -25.33 25.36
C HIS A 587 9.29 -25.79 24.03
N ALA A 588 10.01 -26.64 23.30
CA ALA A 588 9.60 -27.11 21.97
C ALA A 588 8.23 -27.80 21.92
N GLY A 589 7.77 -28.37 23.06
CA GLY A 589 6.45 -29.00 23.16
C GLY A 589 5.31 -28.04 23.48
N ARG A 590 5.57 -26.76 23.70
CA ARG A 590 4.53 -25.79 24.10
C ARG A 590 4.13 -24.87 22.96
N PHE A 591 2.82 -24.68 22.84
CA PHE A 591 2.20 -23.73 21.93
C PHE A 591 1.04 -23.01 22.60
N TYR A 592 0.71 -21.85 22.09
CA TYR A 592 -0.35 -20.98 22.56
C TYR A 592 -1.22 -20.50 21.41
N ALA A 593 -2.46 -20.20 21.73
CA ALA A 593 -3.38 -19.53 20.81
C ALA A 593 -4.30 -18.61 21.60
N TYR A 594 -4.70 -17.52 21.02
CA TYR A 594 -5.68 -16.62 21.58
C TYR A 594 -6.96 -16.64 20.75
N ASP A 595 -8.05 -17.08 21.36
CA ASP A 595 -9.38 -16.99 20.74
C ASP A 595 -9.95 -15.59 20.98
N THR A 596 -9.91 -14.78 19.96
CA THR A 596 -10.40 -13.40 20.00
C THR A 596 -11.93 -13.30 20.11
N ALA A 597 -12.67 -14.38 19.86
CA ALA A 597 -14.11 -14.40 19.98
C ALA A 597 -14.57 -14.59 21.42
N SER A 598 -13.84 -15.40 22.20
CA SER A 598 -14.18 -15.71 23.61
C SER A 598 -13.31 -15.00 24.65
N GLY A 599 -12.17 -14.42 24.23
CA GLY A 599 -11.18 -13.86 25.17
C GLY A 599 -10.44 -14.92 25.97
N THR A 600 -10.23 -16.10 25.39
CA THR A 600 -9.62 -17.25 26.03
C THR A 600 -8.26 -17.55 25.43
N VAL A 601 -7.26 -17.77 26.29
CA VAL A 601 -5.97 -18.33 25.88
C VAL A 601 -6.04 -19.84 25.88
N TYR A 602 -5.69 -20.47 24.78
CA TYR A 602 -5.52 -21.92 24.67
C TYR A 602 -4.04 -22.28 24.68
N ARG A 603 -3.70 -23.40 25.27
CA ARG A 603 -2.32 -23.84 25.46
C ARG A 603 -2.17 -25.35 25.20
N SER A 604 -1.03 -25.71 24.63
CA SER A 604 -0.59 -27.07 24.41
C SER A 604 0.73 -27.32 25.16
N THR A 605 0.91 -28.53 25.69
CA THR A 605 2.19 -29.00 26.26
C THR A 605 2.69 -30.30 25.63
N ASP A 606 2.01 -30.78 24.61
CA ASP A 606 2.23 -32.08 23.95
C ASP A 606 2.67 -31.93 22.46
N GLY A 607 3.28 -30.79 22.15
CA GLY A 607 3.74 -30.50 20.78
C GLY A 607 2.61 -30.12 19.83
N GLY A 608 1.56 -29.49 20.32
CA GLY A 608 0.45 -29.02 19.50
C GLY A 608 -0.53 -30.09 19.07
N LEU A 609 -0.54 -31.26 19.73
CA LEU A 609 -1.52 -32.33 19.46
C LEU A 609 -2.88 -31.97 20.05
N THR A 610 -2.89 -31.47 21.29
CA THR A 610 -4.11 -31.03 21.97
C THR A 610 -3.93 -29.65 22.59
N PHE A 611 -5.04 -28.92 22.66
CA PHE A 611 -5.11 -27.61 23.31
C PHE A 611 -6.18 -27.61 24.39
N THR A 612 -5.86 -27.00 25.55
CA THR A 612 -6.78 -26.81 26.70
C THR A 612 -6.87 -25.32 27.01
N ALA A 613 -8.00 -24.89 27.53
CA ALA A 613 -8.18 -23.53 28.01
C ALA A 613 -7.22 -23.19 29.15
N GLY A 614 -6.66 -22.00 29.11
CA GLY A 614 -5.88 -21.36 30.17
C GLY A 614 -6.66 -20.17 30.73
N ALA A 615 -6.11 -18.96 30.67
CA ALA A 615 -6.79 -17.73 31.09
C ALA A 615 -8.03 -17.46 30.24
N GLU A 616 -9.12 -17.09 30.94
CA GLU A 616 -10.41 -16.74 30.35
C GLU A 616 -10.83 -15.32 30.77
N GLY A 617 -11.83 -14.76 30.08
CA GLY A 617 -12.38 -13.45 30.42
C GLY A 617 -11.46 -12.27 30.08
N LEU A 618 -10.50 -12.46 29.16
CA LEU A 618 -9.68 -11.40 28.63
C LEU A 618 -10.45 -10.58 27.56
N ALA A 619 -9.81 -9.56 27.01
CA ALA A 619 -10.40 -8.75 25.94
C ALA A 619 -10.83 -9.61 24.73
N PHE A 620 -12.00 -9.32 24.13
CA PHE A 620 -12.53 -10.08 23.01
C PHE A 620 -13.19 -9.15 21.97
N GLY A 621 -13.52 -9.73 20.81
CA GLY A 621 -14.29 -9.05 19.77
C GLY A 621 -13.44 -8.36 18.68
N ASP A 622 -12.12 -8.47 18.71
CA ASP A 622 -11.25 -7.92 17.63
C ASP A 622 -10.23 -8.98 17.18
N SER A 623 -10.29 -9.34 15.91
CA SER A 623 -9.40 -10.34 15.30
C SER A 623 -7.93 -9.91 15.22
N GLN A 624 -7.63 -8.65 15.49
CA GLN A 624 -6.27 -8.11 15.44
C GLN A 624 -5.53 -8.14 16.79
N PHE A 625 -6.13 -8.71 17.83
CA PHE A 625 -5.40 -8.96 19.07
C PHE A 625 -4.27 -9.97 18.84
N ARG A 626 -3.10 -9.71 19.42
CA ARG A 626 -1.88 -10.46 19.16
C ARG A 626 -1.22 -10.93 20.45
N VAL A 627 -0.86 -12.21 20.48
CA VAL A 627 0.01 -12.77 21.52
C VAL A 627 1.44 -12.84 20.98
N ALA A 628 2.39 -12.40 21.78
CA ALA A 628 3.83 -12.54 21.53
C ALA A 628 4.48 -13.27 22.72
N ALA A 629 5.38 -14.22 22.43
CA ALA A 629 6.16 -14.92 23.46
C ALA A 629 7.55 -14.28 23.57
N ALA A 630 7.97 -13.96 24.81
CA ALA A 630 9.23 -13.27 25.08
C ALA A 630 10.44 -14.17 24.77
N PRO A 631 11.39 -13.76 23.93
CA PRO A 631 12.56 -14.56 23.57
C PRO A 631 13.37 -14.98 24.79
N GLY A 632 13.75 -16.26 24.87
CA GLY A 632 14.51 -16.84 25.96
C GLY A 632 13.76 -17.02 27.28
N ARG A 633 12.45 -16.75 27.32
CA ARG A 633 11.59 -16.86 28.50
C ARG A 633 10.44 -17.83 28.24
N GLY A 634 10.52 -19.05 28.78
CA GLY A 634 9.50 -20.06 28.62
C GLY A 634 8.22 -19.69 29.39
N GLY A 635 7.08 -19.62 28.71
CA GLY A 635 5.80 -19.28 29.29
C GLY A 635 5.57 -17.79 29.58
N ASP A 636 6.44 -16.90 29.17
CA ASP A 636 6.27 -15.44 29.26
C ASP A 636 5.59 -14.91 28.00
N LEU A 637 4.31 -14.53 28.13
CA LEU A 637 3.43 -14.13 27.03
C LEU A 637 2.93 -12.71 27.24
N TRP A 638 2.87 -11.97 26.13
CA TRP A 638 2.30 -10.64 26.09
C TRP A 638 1.12 -10.60 25.13
N LEU A 639 0.00 -10.02 25.55
CA LEU A 639 -1.20 -9.85 24.73
C LEU A 639 -1.43 -8.37 24.46
N SER A 640 -1.24 -7.96 23.20
CA SER A 640 -1.63 -6.64 22.72
C SER A 640 -3.11 -6.68 22.31
N ALA A 641 -3.96 -5.97 23.06
CA ALA A 641 -5.41 -5.97 22.91
C ALA A 641 -5.97 -4.60 22.51
N LYS A 642 -5.22 -3.88 21.66
CA LYS A 642 -5.55 -2.53 21.16
C LYS A 642 -5.94 -1.59 22.31
N TRP A 643 -7.10 -0.93 22.20
CA TRP A 643 -7.63 -0.04 23.25
C TRP A 643 -8.02 -0.73 24.57
N ASN A 644 -8.04 -2.06 24.60
CA ASN A 644 -8.22 -2.79 25.88
C ASN A 644 -6.92 -2.85 26.69
N GLY A 645 -5.80 -2.47 26.10
CA GLY A 645 -4.50 -2.37 26.75
C GLY A 645 -3.56 -3.52 26.44
N LEU A 646 -2.55 -3.65 27.28
CA LEU A 646 -1.52 -4.66 27.22
C LEU A 646 -1.62 -5.57 28.45
N PHE A 647 -1.48 -6.87 28.24
CA PHE A 647 -1.53 -7.86 29.31
C PHE A 647 -0.30 -8.76 29.24
N ARG A 648 0.14 -9.28 30.38
CA ARG A 648 1.28 -10.19 30.48
C ARG A 648 0.96 -11.40 31.36
N SER A 649 1.46 -12.55 30.92
CA SER A 649 1.47 -13.81 31.66
C SER A 649 2.91 -14.30 31.82
N THR A 650 3.28 -14.82 32.98
CA THR A 650 4.58 -15.47 33.24
C THR A 650 4.45 -16.94 33.59
N ASP A 651 3.25 -17.50 33.52
CA ASP A 651 2.89 -18.87 33.91
C ASP A 651 2.40 -19.72 32.73
N GLY A 652 2.73 -19.33 31.51
CA GLY A 652 2.36 -20.06 30.32
C GLY A 652 0.89 -19.89 29.95
N GLY A 653 0.31 -18.71 30.19
CA GLY A 653 -1.03 -18.37 29.79
C GLY A 653 -2.13 -18.89 30.72
N LEU A 654 -1.79 -19.25 31.92
CA LEU A 654 -2.81 -19.64 32.95
C LEU A 654 -3.47 -18.41 33.56
N THR A 655 -2.69 -17.35 33.79
CA THR A 655 -3.17 -16.06 34.25
C THR A 655 -2.54 -14.92 33.52
N PHE A 656 -3.24 -13.78 33.41
CA PHE A 656 -2.73 -12.55 32.84
C PHE A 656 -2.97 -11.38 33.79
N SER A 657 -1.98 -10.51 33.88
CA SER A 657 -2.07 -9.23 34.57
C SER A 657 -2.05 -8.09 33.59
N LYS A 658 -2.87 -7.06 33.78
CA LYS A 658 -2.85 -5.86 32.92
C LYS A 658 -1.60 -5.03 33.23
N VAL A 659 -0.90 -4.60 32.18
CA VAL A 659 0.20 -3.63 32.25
C VAL A 659 -0.42 -2.24 32.29
N THR A 660 -0.34 -1.57 33.43
CA THR A 660 -1.07 -0.31 33.68
C THR A 660 -0.33 0.93 33.20
N SER A 661 0.92 0.79 32.79
CA SER A 661 1.79 1.89 32.28
C SER A 661 1.44 2.36 30.86
N CYS A 662 0.56 1.63 30.17
CA CYS A 662 -0.03 2.03 28.88
C CYS A 662 -1.52 1.66 28.86
N TRP A 663 -2.33 2.43 28.15
CA TRP A 663 -3.76 2.16 28.05
C TRP A 663 -4.17 1.48 26.75
N ALA A 664 -3.32 1.54 25.69
CA ALA A 664 -3.53 0.79 24.44
C ALA A 664 -2.22 0.18 23.95
N SER A 665 -2.33 -0.98 23.27
CA SER A 665 -1.23 -1.66 22.59
C SER A 665 -1.74 -2.35 21.33
N TYR A 666 -1.19 -1.98 20.17
CA TYR A 666 -1.62 -2.47 18.86
C TYR A 666 -0.71 -3.58 18.32
N SER A 667 0.60 -3.46 18.54
CA SER A 667 1.58 -4.50 18.21
C SER A 667 2.77 -4.42 19.16
N LEU A 668 3.43 -5.58 19.37
CA LEU A 668 4.54 -5.70 20.29
C LEU A 668 5.61 -6.63 19.72
N GLY A 669 6.87 -6.28 19.96
CA GLY A 669 8.05 -7.07 19.59
C GLY A 669 9.19 -6.91 20.58
N PHE A 670 10.21 -7.74 20.43
CA PHE A 670 11.32 -7.80 21.36
C PHE A 670 12.64 -7.54 20.66
N GLY A 671 13.58 -6.93 21.37
CA GLY A 671 14.95 -6.69 20.93
C GLY A 671 15.99 -7.07 21.97
N LYS A 672 17.26 -6.75 21.70
CA LYS A 672 18.35 -7.00 22.63
C LYS A 672 18.11 -6.29 23.97
N ALA A 673 18.33 -7.00 25.07
CA ALA A 673 18.31 -6.43 26.42
C ALA A 673 19.25 -5.22 26.57
N ALA A 674 18.87 -4.28 27.44
CA ALA A 674 19.76 -3.19 27.85
C ALA A 674 21.00 -3.71 28.56
N ALA A 675 22.06 -2.91 28.60
CA ALA A 675 23.28 -3.30 29.31
C ALA A 675 22.99 -3.55 30.80
N GLY A 676 23.29 -4.75 31.28
CA GLY A 676 23.03 -5.17 32.65
C GLY A 676 21.61 -5.65 32.94
N ALA A 677 20.73 -5.64 31.95
CA ALA A 677 19.39 -6.21 32.06
C ALA A 677 19.34 -7.64 31.51
N ASP A 678 18.54 -8.50 32.15
CA ASP A 678 18.33 -9.89 31.74
C ASP A 678 17.11 -10.05 30.83
N TYR A 679 16.19 -9.06 30.84
CA TYR A 679 14.98 -9.10 30.03
C TYR A 679 15.18 -8.40 28.68
N PRO A 680 14.63 -8.95 27.57
CA PRO A 680 14.67 -8.29 26.28
C PRO A 680 14.01 -6.92 26.33
N ALA A 681 14.54 -5.93 25.61
CA ALA A 681 13.85 -4.67 25.40
C ALA A 681 12.50 -4.94 24.69
N VAL A 682 11.44 -4.30 25.16
CA VAL A 682 10.10 -4.44 24.61
C VAL A 682 9.80 -3.21 23.76
N PHE A 683 9.36 -3.43 22.53
CA PHE A 683 8.91 -2.38 21.63
C PHE A 683 7.43 -2.53 21.36
N GLN A 684 6.69 -1.44 21.33
CA GLN A 684 5.28 -1.48 20.95
C GLN A 684 4.87 -0.27 20.08
N VAL A 685 3.84 -0.47 19.28
CA VAL A 685 2.94 0.60 18.84
C VAL A 685 1.80 0.59 19.85
N GLY A 686 1.63 1.68 20.55
CA GLY A 686 0.66 1.74 21.64
C GLY A 686 0.37 3.18 22.06
N ALA A 687 -0.38 3.33 23.15
CA ALA A 687 -0.68 4.63 23.69
C ALA A 687 -0.38 4.68 25.20
N THR A 688 0.38 5.70 25.55
CA THR A 688 0.65 6.13 26.92
C THR A 688 0.19 7.58 27.03
N GLU A 689 -0.42 7.97 28.14
CA GLU A 689 -1.03 9.30 28.29
C GLU A 689 -2.00 9.56 27.10
N ASP A 690 -1.87 10.67 26.38
CA ASP A 690 -2.77 11.08 25.30
C ASP A 690 -2.21 10.85 23.89
N ILE A 691 -1.10 10.12 23.75
CA ILE A 691 -0.45 9.94 22.45
C ILE A 691 -0.32 8.47 22.07
N THR A 692 -0.71 8.14 20.83
CA THR A 692 -0.40 6.87 20.16
C THR A 692 0.89 7.02 19.35
N ALA A 693 1.90 6.20 19.68
CA ALA A 693 3.24 6.34 19.12
C ALA A 693 4.01 5.00 19.15
N VAL A 694 5.28 5.05 18.79
CA VAL A 694 6.21 3.92 18.94
C VAL A 694 6.97 4.08 20.25
N PHE A 695 6.93 3.04 21.10
CA PHE A 695 7.54 3.07 22.41
C PHE A 695 8.51 1.93 22.61
N ARG A 696 9.50 2.16 23.51
CA ARG A 696 10.42 1.16 24.03
C ARG A 696 10.33 1.12 25.56
N SER A 697 10.40 -0.08 26.11
CA SER A 697 10.59 -0.36 27.53
C SER A 697 11.83 -1.25 27.74
N ASP A 698 12.68 -0.89 28.68
CA ASP A 698 13.83 -1.68 29.12
C ASP A 698 13.62 -2.30 30.54
N ASP A 699 12.39 -2.18 31.09
CA ASP A 699 12.00 -2.56 32.45
C ASP A 699 10.70 -3.40 32.48
N GLU A 700 10.56 -4.29 31.49
CA GLU A 700 9.44 -5.25 31.43
C GLU A 700 8.06 -4.57 31.34
N GLY A 701 7.99 -3.39 30.73
CA GLY A 701 6.75 -2.64 30.57
C GLY A 701 6.36 -1.80 31.78
N ALA A 702 7.22 -1.65 32.78
CA ALA A 702 6.94 -0.77 33.94
C ALA A 702 6.95 0.71 33.53
N SER A 703 7.81 1.08 32.58
CA SER A 703 7.83 2.42 31.97
C SER A 703 8.07 2.34 30.45
N TRP A 704 7.67 3.41 29.75
CA TRP A 704 7.78 3.52 28.29
C TRP A 704 8.44 4.81 27.87
N THR A 705 9.36 4.69 26.93
CA THR A 705 10.04 5.83 26.27
C THR A 705 9.55 5.93 24.85
N ARG A 706 8.99 7.09 24.45
CA ARG A 706 8.65 7.38 23.04
C ARG A 706 9.93 7.45 22.21
N ILE A 707 9.95 6.80 21.03
CA ILE A 707 11.13 6.71 20.18
C ILE A 707 10.93 7.23 18.76
N ASN A 708 9.72 7.66 18.38
CA ASN A 708 9.44 8.41 17.17
C ASN A 708 9.03 9.84 17.49
N ASP A 709 9.40 10.77 16.63
CA ASP A 709 9.04 12.18 16.74
C ASP A 709 7.83 12.52 15.84
N ASP A 710 7.41 13.80 15.84
CA ASP A 710 6.23 14.24 15.08
C ASP A 710 6.47 14.33 13.57
N ALA A 711 7.72 14.29 13.12
CA ALA A 711 8.06 14.19 11.70
C ALA A 711 8.05 12.73 11.20
N HIS A 712 8.04 11.75 12.10
CA HIS A 712 8.14 10.33 11.82
C HIS A 712 7.00 9.56 12.49
N GLN A 713 5.78 9.68 11.96
CA GLN A 713 4.58 9.07 12.52
C GLN A 713 3.94 8.01 11.60
N TRP A 714 3.98 8.23 10.25
CA TRP A 714 3.52 7.32 9.20
C TRP A 714 2.06 6.86 9.30
N GLY A 715 1.22 7.51 10.09
CA GLY A 715 -0.22 7.31 10.22
C GLY A 715 -0.65 5.85 10.44
N TRP A 716 -0.51 5.00 9.45
CA TRP A 716 -0.97 3.60 9.50
C TRP A 716 0.13 2.64 9.93
N ILE A 717 0.33 2.56 11.24
CA ILE A 717 1.26 1.64 11.93
C ILE A 717 0.47 0.69 12.85
N GLY A 718 1.13 -0.27 13.48
CA GLY A 718 0.48 -1.15 14.47
C GLY A 718 0.23 -2.58 13.99
N GLU A 719 0.55 -2.90 12.74
CA GLU A 719 0.48 -4.28 12.23
C GLU A 719 1.60 -5.15 12.78
N THR A 720 2.84 -4.67 12.71
CA THR A 720 4.02 -5.43 13.14
C THR A 720 5.19 -4.53 13.56
N ILE A 721 5.86 -4.92 14.62
CA ILE A 721 7.08 -4.28 15.14
C ILE A 721 7.99 -5.36 15.72
N THR A 722 9.30 -5.21 15.56
CA THR A 722 10.30 -6.05 16.23
C THR A 722 11.58 -5.28 16.52
N GLY A 723 12.28 -5.60 17.61
CA GLY A 723 13.63 -5.09 17.88
C GLY A 723 14.68 -5.97 17.23
N ASP A 724 15.90 -5.45 17.08
CA ASP A 724 17.07 -6.24 16.68
C ASP A 724 17.62 -7.02 17.92
N PRO A 725 17.69 -8.35 17.87
CA PRO A 725 18.21 -9.14 19.01
C PRO A 725 19.73 -9.01 19.20
N ARG A 726 20.46 -8.36 18.28
CA ARG A 726 21.91 -8.18 18.30
C ARG A 726 22.33 -6.78 18.73
N LEU A 727 21.44 -5.77 18.47
CA LEU A 727 21.74 -4.36 18.71
C LEU A 727 20.66 -3.75 19.62
N HIS A 728 21.05 -3.42 20.86
CA HIS A 728 20.12 -2.76 21.79
C HIS A 728 19.61 -1.44 21.22
N GLY A 729 18.33 -1.22 21.36
CA GLY A 729 17.64 -0.02 20.91
C GLY A 729 17.24 -0.02 19.42
N ARG A 730 17.90 -0.81 18.55
CA ARG A 730 17.46 -0.89 17.14
C ARG A 730 16.08 -1.53 17.04
N VAL A 731 15.22 -0.89 16.25
CA VAL A 731 13.84 -1.31 16.01
C VAL A 731 13.52 -1.35 14.52
N TYR A 732 12.63 -2.25 14.12
CA TYR A 732 12.02 -2.35 12.79
C TYR A 732 10.51 -2.27 12.95
N LEU A 733 9.89 -1.34 12.22
CA LEU A 733 8.47 -1.06 12.24
C LEU A 733 7.88 -1.31 10.84
N GLY A 734 6.86 -2.15 10.75
CA GLY A 734 6.07 -2.30 9.55
C GLY A 734 4.96 -1.27 9.49
N THR A 735 4.81 -0.61 8.35
CA THR A 735 3.72 0.32 8.08
C THR A 735 2.78 -0.24 7.03
N ASN A 736 1.60 0.33 6.91
CA ASN A 736 0.70 0.06 5.79
C ASN A 736 0.77 1.24 4.81
N GLY A 737 1.74 1.17 3.87
CA GLY A 737 1.91 2.15 2.81
C GLY A 737 3.24 2.91 2.79
N ARG A 738 4.01 2.95 3.91
CA ARG A 738 5.33 3.61 3.93
C ARG A 738 6.50 2.64 4.07
N GLY A 739 6.29 1.37 3.71
CA GLY A 739 7.31 0.34 3.77
C GLY A 739 7.76 0.00 5.19
N ILE A 740 8.96 -0.51 5.30
CA ILE A 740 9.58 -0.87 6.58
C ILE A 740 10.43 0.31 7.05
N GLN A 741 10.16 0.79 8.25
CA GLN A 741 11.00 1.78 8.92
C GLN A 741 11.96 1.07 9.89
N TYR A 742 13.17 1.58 10.02
CA TYR A 742 14.08 1.16 11.08
C TYR A 742 14.75 2.35 11.74
N ALA A 743 15.11 2.19 13.00
CA ALA A 743 15.80 3.27 13.70
C ALA A 743 16.82 2.75 14.72
N ASP A 744 17.81 3.59 14.94
CA ASP A 744 18.83 3.45 15.96
C ASP A 744 18.75 4.62 16.94
N PRO A 745 19.03 4.41 18.26
CA PRO A 745 19.23 5.51 19.19
C PRO A 745 20.37 6.44 18.70
N VAL A 746 20.20 7.74 18.93
CA VAL A 746 21.23 8.76 18.62
C VAL A 746 22.19 8.92 19.77
#